data_598f337cdf5dca39c1d3fb94f1d30bf3
#
_entry.id   598f337cdf5dca39c1d3fb94f1d30bf3
#
_cell.length_a   1.000
_cell.length_b   1.000
_cell.length_c   1.000
_cell.angle_alpha   90.00
_cell.angle_beta   90.00
_cell.angle_gamma   90.00
#
_symmetry.space_group_name_H-M   'P 1'
#
loop_
_entity.id
_entity.type
_entity.pdbx_description
1 polymer ?
#
loop_
_entity_poly.entity_id
_entity_poly.type
_entity_poly.pdbx_seq_one_letter_code
_entity_poly.pdbx_strand_id
1 'polypeptide(L)'
;MNDIALTGCTAEPIISYLDALGVFRTLGKKKQIRGMWKEGVFHIMADMDKDSLVGFFLNDYVPTPVVSPWNGGSGFNKGDKSEVYIEKIKNTVDERFEPYREVIRIVSEFPEFKHVTFGEMIDKLKTDDNELDELLKSFNDAKKRHPELASLKITEINDNYKDVKGILKKINTKYLRIIRSENKQKLVDRCRSMLPDSALEWIDTALLIDSTEKPKYPPLLGSGGNDGNLDFSGQFMRYVLDLLLGDKKDSEKLLRNALFGDPVDNLKEGHVGMFDPGNAGGSNQGIGVEDKDVPINPWKFVLAIEGAMVMPSGIAKRMDVSVPEEIRGILSSPFTVRGMAAGDPKLDSAENIKAEVWLPIWDQPATYEEVRMLFAEGRADVQRGHARNTLEFAEAVSSLGIDRGLTGFYRYSLVPRRGKSFIALPTGNFPVRAALQDSDLIRELEGKIEQLERIWRKNSKKSNVNNSTAQLGRRLHDLMLRILKEGGSVNDFTSLVRTMGMIESKIKMEGERKESEREINMPVHGLKPEFLLKLDTGRVEVRLAMALASIAPTGGAGYIRANLEQVQPMEPGKWGTGQVAWYGNSLQSKIISVIKRRMLDSQNSNSGKQGSSNNNPFYGLIRIQPEDVIDYITGMVDERLLEDLLFGLMWIDWRNAQRISAEVNRRLSKYTDKIIPLQYALLKSLFLPNDIYYDREPKKIKSEMTIINLLVSDRTSDACKLARRRLLNAVLPVKTMDFTDDKNGSRFAASMIFPINDYKRLIKLLI
;
A
#
# COMPACT_ATOMS: atom_id res chain seq x y z
N MET A 1 10.75 -17.40 37.48
CA MET A 1 10.95 -16.29 36.53
C MET A 1 9.95 -15.19 36.85
N ASN A 2 10.43 -13.98 37.06
CA ASN A 2 9.60 -12.79 37.27
C ASN A 2 9.13 -12.24 35.90
N ASP A 3 7.93 -11.68 35.86
CA ASP A 3 7.40 -10.96 34.72
C ASP A 3 7.69 -9.46 34.87
N ILE A 4 8.59 -8.92 34.03
CA ILE A 4 9.03 -7.53 34.08
C ILE A 4 8.39 -6.80 32.91
N ALA A 5 7.42 -5.92 33.17
CA ALA A 5 6.85 -5.04 32.16
C ALA A 5 7.81 -3.88 31.86
N LEU A 6 8.23 -3.75 30.60
CA LEU A 6 9.05 -2.66 30.11
C LEU A 6 8.12 -1.54 29.56
N THR A 7 7.54 -0.77 30.46
CA THR A 7 6.52 0.24 30.12
C THR A 7 7.04 1.39 29.24
N GLY A 8 8.36 1.57 29.12
CA GLY A 8 9.01 2.47 28.17
C GLY A 8 9.23 1.85 26.78
N CYS A 9 9.09 0.51 26.67
CA CYS A 9 9.27 -0.25 25.43
C CYS A 9 7.91 -0.70 24.89
N THR A 10 7.27 0.20 24.20
CA THR A 10 5.94 0.00 23.61
C THR A 10 6.02 -0.37 22.13
N ALA A 11 4.95 -0.95 21.58
CA ALA A 11 4.90 -1.32 20.16
C ALA A 11 4.89 -0.10 19.22
N GLU A 12 4.58 1.08 19.73
CA GLU A 12 4.59 2.38 19.04
C GLU A 12 5.12 3.46 19.99
N PRO A 13 6.02 4.36 19.52
CA PRO A 13 6.62 4.50 18.19
C PRO A 13 7.65 3.40 17.87
N ILE A 14 8.15 3.36 16.61
CA ILE A 14 9.11 2.32 16.17
C ILE A 14 10.38 2.26 17.01
N ILE A 15 10.86 3.39 17.53
CA ILE A 15 12.03 3.42 18.43
C ILE A 15 11.79 2.54 19.66
N SER A 16 10.62 2.66 20.30
CA SER A 16 10.29 1.87 21.51
C SER A 16 10.15 0.37 21.21
N TYR A 17 9.67 0.00 20.02
CA TYR A 17 9.65 -1.39 19.57
C TYR A 17 11.08 -1.92 19.37
N LEU A 18 11.95 -1.13 18.73
CA LEU A 18 13.36 -1.49 18.57
C LEU A 18 14.10 -1.54 19.91
N ASP A 19 13.79 -0.64 20.84
CA ASP A 19 14.31 -0.69 22.23
C ASP A 19 13.99 -2.03 22.90
N ALA A 20 12.72 -2.48 22.78
CA ALA A 20 12.30 -3.79 23.29
C ALA A 20 13.16 -4.92 22.72
N LEU A 21 13.36 -4.92 21.38
CA LEU A 21 14.21 -5.91 20.72
C LEU A 21 15.67 -5.78 21.13
N GLY A 22 16.18 -4.56 21.34
CA GLY A 22 17.55 -4.30 21.80
C GLY A 22 17.80 -4.85 23.18
N VAL A 23 16.89 -4.60 24.11
CA VAL A 23 16.93 -5.19 25.47
C VAL A 23 16.88 -6.72 25.37
N PHE A 24 15.95 -7.24 24.57
CA PHE A 24 15.76 -8.68 24.42
C PHE A 24 16.98 -9.38 23.81
N ARG A 25 17.58 -8.77 22.77
CA ARG A 25 18.81 -9.27 22.13
C ARG A 25 20.00 -9.26 23.08
N THR A 26 20.29 -8.11 23.70
CA THR A 26 21.49 -7.94 24.53
C THR A 26 21.45 -8.81 25.80
N LEU A 27 20.27 -8.88 26.43
CA LEU A 27 20.07 -9.73 27.59
C LEU A 27 20.00 -11.22 27.21
N GLY A 28 19.28 -11.57 26.14
CA GLY A 28 19.07 -12.93 25.69
C GLY A 28 20.34 -13.66 25.23
N LYS A 29 21.37 -12.90 24.80
CA LYS A 29 22.70 -13.47 24.50
C LYS A 29 23.47 -13.93 25.73
N LYS A 30 23.14 -13.41 26.91
CA LYS A 30 23.86 -13.68 28.16
C LYS A 30 23.04 -14.42 29.19
N LYS A 31 21.73 -14.38 29.12
CA LYS A 31 20.81 -14.92 30.10
C LYS A 31 19.67 -15.68 29.45
N GLN A 32 19.18 -16.72 30.15
CA GLN A 32 17.94 -17.39 29.69
C GLN A 32 16.74 -16.54 30.07
N ILE A 33 16.14 -15.93 29.05
CA ILE A 33 14.96 -15.09 29.16
C ILE A 33 13.92 -15.46 28.12
N ARG A 34 12.67 -15.06 28.35
CA ARG A 34 11.61 -15.09 27.36
C ARG A 34 10.96 -13.72 27.26
N GLY A 35 10.52 -13.36 26.07
CA GLY A 35 9.85 -12.08 25.80
C GLY A 35 8.51 -12.28 25.14
N MET A 36 7.57 -11.37 25.40
CA MET A 36 6.26 -11.33 24.76
C MET A 36 5.67 -9.92 24.83
N TRP A 37 4.65 -9.67 24.02
CA TRP A 37 3.89 -8.43 24.02
C TRP A 37 2.56 -8.63 24.77
N LYS A 38 2.26 -7.74 25.73
CA LYS A 38 0.95 -7.66 26.38
C LYS A 38 0.43 -6.23 26.28
N GLU A 39 -0.75 -6.05 25.70
CA GLU A 39 -1.40 -4.73 25.56
C GLU A 39 -0.48 -3.64 24.96
N GLY A 40 0.37 -4.03 24.01
CA GLY A 40 1.32 -3.12 23.35
C GLY A 40 2.58 -2.78 24.16
N VAL A 41 2.79 -3.38 25.32
CA VAL A 41 3.99 -3.27 26.14
C VAL A 41 4.82 -4.55 26.05
N PHE A 42 6.14 -4.43 25.98
CA PHE A 42 7.03 -5.59 25.98
C PHE A 42 7.28 -6.10 27.38
N HIS A 43 7.16 -7.39 27.58
CA HIS A 43 7.39 -8.09 28.84
C HIS A 43 8.55 -9.05 28.73
N ILE A 44 9.42 -9.07 29.73
CA ILE A 44 10.52 -10.02 29.86
C ILE A 44 10.27 -10.93 31.06
N MET A 45 10.32 -12.23 30.81
CA MET A 45 10.32 -13.27 31.83
C MET A 45 11.77 -13.69 32.11
N ALA A 46 12.29 -13.35 33.29
CA ALA A 46 13.65 -13.62 33.66
C ALA A 46 13.75 -13.94 35.19
N ASP A 47 14.86 -14.55 35.56
CA ASP A 47 15.17 -14.73 37.00
C ASP A 47 15.96 -13.53 37.56
N MET A 48 15.30 -12.36 37.43
CA MET A 48 15.80 -11.06 37.92
C MET A 48 14.63 -10.12 38.20
N ASP A 49 14.92 -9.04 38.89
CA ASP A 49 14.00 -7.91 39.11
C ASP A 49 14.39 -6.68 38.24
N LYS A 50 13.62 -5.61 38.38
CA LYS A 50 13.85 -4.36 37.62
C LYS A 50 15.22 -3.74 37.92
N ASP A 51 15.66 -3.77 39.18
CA ASP A 51 16.91 -3.16 39.54
C ASP A 51 18.11 -3.99 39.07
N SER A 52 18.00 -5.31 39.12
CA SER A 52 18.99 -6.22 38.50
C SER A 52 19.08 -6.03 37.00
N LEU A 53 17.96 -5.77 36.32
CA LEU A 53 17.94 -5.46 34.88
C LEU A 53 18.65 -4.14 34.56
N VAL A 54 18.39 -3.10 35.35
CA VAL A 54 19.11 -1.81 35.27
C VAL A 54 20.60 -2.02 35.55
N GLY A 55 20.91 -2.76 36.59
CA GLY A 55 22.30 -3.11 36.98
C GLY A 55 23.07 -3.81 35.86
N PHE A 56 22.41 -4.73 35.10
CA PHE A 56 23.01 -5.39 33.96
C PHE A 56 23.44 -4.39 32.88
N PHE A 57 22.57 -3.46 32.48
CA PHE A 57 22.93 -2.47 31.47
C PHE A 57 23.99 -1.49 31.89
N LEU A 58 24.00 -1.09 33.16
CA LEU A 58 24.99 -0.15 33.68
C LEU A 58 26.38 -0.77 33.91
N ASN A 59 26.46 -2.09 34.21
CA ASN A 59 27.71 -2.72 34.61
C ASN A 59 28.21 -3.81 33.66
N ASP A 60 27.31 -4.61 33.06
CA ASP A 60 27.63 -5.85 32.34
C ASP A 60 27.36 -5.78 30.83
N TYR A 61 26.68 -4.73 30.39
CA TYR A 61 26.38 -4.52 28.97
C TYR A 61 27.66 -4.23 28.21
N VAL A 62 27.92 -5.06 27.19
CA VAL A 62 29.02 -4.90 26.22
C VAL A 62 28.42 -4.40 24.92
N PRO A 63 28.70 -3.15 24.50
CA PRO A 63 28.13 -2.60 23.29
C PRO A 63 28.64 -3.33 22.04
N THR A 64 27.74 -3.60 21.11
CA THR A 64 28.12 -4.15 19.80
C THR A 64 29.00 -3.14 19.06
N PRO A 65 30.12 -3.58 18.41
CA PRO A 65 30.97 -2.68 17.63
C PRO A 65 30.28 -2.15 16.37
N VAL A 66 29.54 -1.06 16.51
CA VAL A 66 28.84 -0.37 15.41
C VAL A 66 29.81 0.54 14.68
N VAL A 67 30.40 0.04 13.59
CA VAL A 67 31.36 0.78 12.76
C VAL A 67 30.92 0.80 11.30
N SER A 68 31.12 1.92 10.63
CA SER A 68 30.78 2.09 9.20
C SER A 68 31.95 2.72 8.43
N PRO A 69 33.07 2.00 8.24
CA PRO A 69 34.29 2.55 7.63
C PRO A 69 34.08 3.10 6.22
N TRP A 70 33.06 2.61 5.52
CA TRP A 70 32.65 3.07 4.19
C TRP A 70 31.92 4.42 4.16
N ASN A 71 31.54 4.96 5.33
CA ASN A 71 30.82 6.23 5.44
C ASN A 71 31.77 7.40 5.69
N GLY A 72 31.39 8.58 5.19
CA GLY A 72 32.06 9.83 5.52
C GLY A 72 31.78 10.22 6.97
N GLY A 73 32.84 10.60 7.71
CA GLY A 73 32.72 10.95 9.12
C GLY A 73 32.83 9.78 10.09
N SER A 74 33.16 8.58 9.60
CA SER A 74 33.25 7.33 10.36
C SER A 74 34.27 7.33 11.52
N GLY A 75 35.23 8.25 11.48
CA GLY A 75 36.28 8.39 12.50
C GLY A 75 37.60 7.70 12.15
N PHE A 76 37.66 6.90 11.08
CA PHE A 76 38.86 6.17 10.70
C PHE A 76 39.85 7.02 9.88
N ASN A 77 39.48 8.21 9.45
CA ASN A 77 40.36 9.13 8.76
C ASN A 77 40.57 10.39 9.58
N LYS A 78 41.76 10.97 9.46
CA LYS A 78 42.12 12.25 10.08
C LYS A 78 41.17 13.36 9.66
N GLY A 79 40.52 14.00 10.67
CA GLY A 79 39.54 15.06 10.47
C GLY A 79 38.13 14.59 10.27
N ASP A 80 37.83 13.29 10.36
CA ASP A 80 36.48 12.78 10.44
C ASP A 80 35.78 13.23 11.74
N LYS A 81 34.46 13.48 11.67
CA LYS A 81 33.69 13.97 12.84
C LYS A 81 33.76 13.01 14.03
N SER A 82 33.79 11.72 13.77
CA SER A 82 33.80 10.68 14.81
C SER A 82 35.20 10.23 15.24
N GLU A 83 36.29 10.85 14.71
CA GLU A 83 37.68 10.54 15.10
C GLU A 83 37.87 10.61 16.63
N VAL A 84 37.28 11.61 17.27
CA VAL A 84 37.37 11.81 18.71
C VAL A 84 36.80 10.63 19.52
N TYR A 85 35.75 9.96 19.01
CA TYR A 85 35.15 8.81 19.68
C TYR A 85 36.01 7.55 19.48
N ILE A 86 36.54 7.34 18.28
CA ILE A 86 37.49 6.26 17.99
C ILE A 86 38.71 6.36 18.95
N GLU A 87 39.28 7.55 19.09
CA GLU A 87 40.44 7.75 19.98
C GLU A 87 40.08 7.56 21.46
N LYS A 88 38.90 8.00 21.92
CA LYS A 88 38.43 7.74 23.26
C LYS A 88 38.24 6.24 23.54
N ILE A 89 37.66 5.49 22.58
CA ILE A 89 37.49 4.03 22.71
C ILE A 89 38.84 3.31 22.77
N LYS A 90 39.81 3.71 21.93
CA LYS A 90 41.16 3.13 21.96
C LYS A 90 41.85 3.30 23.32
N ASN A 91 41.65 4.45 23.97
CA ASN A 91 42.36 4.83 25.19
C ASN A 91 41.62 4.45 26.48
N THR A 92 40.36 3.97 26.42
CA THR A 92 39.65 3.55 27.62
C THR A 92 40.17 2.20 28.12
N VAL A 93 40.23 2.05 29.45
CA VAL A 93 40.64 0.81 30.11
C VAL A 93 39.44 -0.10 30.44
N ASP A 94 38.23 0.37 30.22
CA ASP A 94 37.00 -0.40 30.49
C ASP A 94 36.94 -1.63 29.58
N GLU A 95 36.87 -2.81 30.18
CA GLU A 95 36.84 -4.11 29.45
C GLU A 95 35.62 -4.28 28.54
N ARG A 96 34.51 -3.58 28.82
CA ARG A 96 33.29 -3.62 27.99
C ARG A 96 33.54 -3.10 26.57
N PHE A 97 34.57 -2.28 26.37
CA PHE A 97 34.96 -1.77 25.05
C PHE A 97 36.01 -2.64 24.34
N GLU A 98 36.42 -3.79 24.91
CA GLU A 98 37.41 -4.66 24.25
C GLU A 98 36.99 -5.11 22.85
N PRO A 99 35.74 -5.56 22.60
CA PRO A 99 35.31 -5.90 21.21
C PRO A 99 35.42 -4.71 20.27
N TYR A 100 35.13 -3.51 20.77
CA TYR A 100 35.26 -2.29 19.95
C TYR A 100 36.73 -1.96 19.66
N ARG A 101 37.64 -2.06 20.63
CA ARG A 101 39.07 -1.83 20.42
C ARG A 101 39.66 -2.80 19.44
N GLU A 102 39.28 -4.08 19.49
CA GLU A 102 39.69 -5.08 18.48
C GLU A 102 39.27 -4.70 17.07
N VAL A 103 38.00 -4.37 16.87
CA VAL A 103 37.46 -3.96 15.56
C VAL A 103 38.16 -2.70 15.05
N ILE A 104 38.34 -1.69 15.90
CA ILE A 104 39.02 -0.45 15.53
C ILE A 104 40.47 -0.73 15.12
N ARG A 105 41.18 -1.60 15.84
CA ARG A 105 42.55 -2.02 15.51
C ARG A 105 42.60 -2.65 14.11
N ILE A 106 41.74 -3.63 13.85
CA ILE A 106 41.70 -4.33 12.56
C ILE A 106 41.39 -3.36 11.41
N VAL A 107 40.36 -2.51 11.55
CA VAL A 107 39.99 -1.55 10.50
C VAL A 107 41.10 -0.52 10.27
N SER A 108 41.78 -0.08 11.32
CA SER A 108 42.87 0.90 11.21
C SER A 108 44.08 0.37 10.40
N GLU A 109 44.24 -0.95 10.29
CA GLU A 109 45.28 -1.59 9.49
C GLU A 109 44.91 -1.73 8.02
N PHE A 110 43.68 -1.44 7.62
CA PHE A 110 43.25 -1.55 6.22
C PHE A 110 44.05 -0.54 5.34
N PRO A 111 44.45 -0.98 4.13
CA PRO A 111 45.23 -0.10 3.21
C PRO A 111 44.55 1.22 2.90
N GLU A 112 43.21 1.22 2.90
CA GLU A 112 42.37 2.38 2.62
C GLU A 112 42.48 3.50 3.66
N PHE A 113 42.95 3.19 4.87
CA PHE A 113 43.13 4.13 5.99
C PHE A 113 44.61 4.48 6.23
N LYS A 114 45.53 3.92 5.46
CA LYS A 114 46.94 4.33 5.52
C LYS A 114 47.07 5.74 5.01
N HIS A 115 47.70 6.59 5.80
CA HIS A 115 47.91 7.97 5.41
C HIS A 115 48.92 8.07 4.25
N VAL A 116 48.45 8.62 3.13
CA VAL A 116 49.26 8.95 1.96
C VAL A 116 49.74 10.40 2.05
N THR A 117 50.79 10.73 1.30
CA THR A 117 51.29 12.10 1.20
C THR A 117 50.35 12.99 0.37
N PHE A 118 50.45 14.31 0.53
CA PHE A 118 49.65 15.24 -0.29
C PHE A 118 49.96 15.14 -1.77
N GLY A 119 51.21 14.79 -2.13
CA GLY A 119 51.58 14.54 -3.52
C GLY A 119 50.76 13.37 -4.11
N GLU A 120 50.72 12.23 -3.41
CA GLU A 120 49.93 11.05 -3.82
C GLU A 120 48.43 11.35 -3.85
N MET A 121 47.91 12.17 -2.89
CA MET A 121 46.53 12.62 -2.95
C MET A 121 46.21 13.40 -4.20
N ILE A 122 47.07 14.35 -4.56
CA ILE A 122 46.90 15.22 -5.74
C ILE A 122 46.98 14.42 -7.05
N ASP A 123 47.90 13.46 -7.13
CA ASP A 123 48.02 12.63 -8.32
C ASP A 123 46.77 11.80 -8.58
N LYS A 124 46.03 11.40 -7.53
CA LYS A 124 44.72 10.73 -7.63
C LYS A 124 43.54 11.67 -7.88
N LEU A 125 43.69 12.96 -7.55
CA LEU A 125 42.62 13.96 -7.71
C LEU A 125 42.52 14.55 -9.14
N LYS A 126 43.31 14.09 -10.11
CA LYS A 126 43.28 14.60 -11.48
C LYS A 126 41.99 14.15 -12.20
N THR A 127 40.95 14.97 -12.11
CA THR A 127 39.66 14.81 -12.80
C THR A 127 39.17 16.16 -13.30
N ASP A 128 38.34 16.19 -14.34
CA ASP A 128 37.76 17.40 -14.96
C ASP A 128 36.72 18.09 -14.05
N ASP A 129 37.19 18.76 -12.99
CA ASP A 129 36.33 19.49 -12.03
C ASP A 129 36.94 20.89 -11.79
N ASN A 130 36.26 21.95 -12.22
CA ASN A 130 36.70 23.34 -12.10
C ASN A 130 37.06 23.77 -10.66
N GLU A 131 36.30 23.26 -9.66
CA GLU A 131 36.59 23.55 -8.24
C GLU A 131 37.88 22.87 -7.78
N LEU A 132 38.21 21.74 -8.38
CA LEU A 132 39.42 21.01 -8.12
C LEU A 132 40.65 21.74 -8.74
N ASP A 133 40.50 22.30 -9.93
CA ASP A 133 41.56 23.06 -10.59
C ASP A 133 41.98 24.30 -9.79
N GLU A 134 41.03 25.02 -9.20
CA GLU A 134 41.33 26.15 -8.30
C GLU A 134 42.06 25.69 -7.04
N LEU A 135 41.64 24.54 -6.47
CA LEU A 135 42.29 23.99 -5.29
C LEU A 135 43.70 23.50 -5.57
N LEU A 136 43.93 22.89 -6.74
CA LEU A 136 45.27 22.47 -7.20
C LEU A 136 46.21 23.66 -7.49
N LYS A 137 45.69 24.75 -8.09
CA LYS A 137 46.45 26.01 -8.25
C LYS A 137 46.84 26.55 -6.88
N SER A 138 45.91 26.64 -5.95
CA SER A 138 46.19 27.12 -4.59
C SER A 138 47.23 26.27 -3.85
N PHE A 139 47.20 24.94 -4.05
CA PHE A 139 48.21 24.04 -3.50
C PHE A 139 49.60 24.27 -4.14
N ASN A 140 49.65 24.42 -5.46
CA ASN A 140 50.93 24.68 -6.17
C ASN A 140 51.54 26.02 -5.74
N ASP A 141 50.73 27.03 -5.48
CA ASP A 141 51.23 28.30 -4.94
C ASP A 141 51.66 28.17 -3.46
N ALA A 142 50.98 27.34 -2.67
CA ALA A 142 51.42 27.01 -1.31
C ALA A 142 52.74 26.25 -1.32
N LYS A 143 52.94 25.32 -2.26
CA LYS A 143 54.21 24.56 -2.45
C LYS A 143 55.41 25.43 -2.78
N LYS A 144 55.22 26.58 -3.40
CA LYS A 144 56.30 27.54 -3.63
C LYS A 144 56.85 28.11 -2.31
N ARG A 145 56.01 28.25 -1.29
CA ARG A 145 56.37 28.75 0.05
C ARG A 145 56.82 27.64 0.98
N HIS A 146 56.28 26.45 0.81
CA HIS A 146 56.53 25.25 1.60
C HIS A 146 56.84 24.07 0.66
N PRO A 147 58.07 23.92 0.15
CA PRO A 147 58.45 22.91 -0.86
C PRO A 147 58.15 21.45 -0.40
N GLU A 148 58.21 21.20 0.89
CA GLU A 148 57.97 19.88 1.50
C GLU A 148 56.51 19.43 1.52
N LEU A 149 55.56 20.30 1.23
CA LEU A 149 54.12 19.99 1.32
C LEU A 149 53.69 18.72 0.58
N ALA A 150 54.34 18.43 -0.56
CA ALA A 150 54.01 17.25 -1.34
C ALA A 150 54.40 15.92 -0.65
N SER A 151 55.45 15.94 0.19
CA SER A 151 55.93 14.76 0.93
C SER A 151 55.30 14.61 2.31
N LEU A 152 54.56 15.62 2.78
CA LEU A 152 53.89 15.56 4.09
C LEU A 152 52.61 14.70 4.04
N LYS A 153 52.35 14.06 5.15
CA LYS A 153 51.04 13.40 5.44
C LYS A 153 50.15 14.34 6.23
N ILE A 154 48.83 14.08 6.18
CA ILE A 154 47.86 14.89 6.91
C ILE A 154 48.11 14.90 8.44
N THR A 155 48.70 13.85 8.98
CA THR A 155 49.07 13.71 10.40
C THR A 155 50.28 14.57 10.83
N GLU A 156 51.07 15.04 9.86
CA GLU A 156 52.27 15.81 10.12
C GLU A 156 52.05 17.33 10.08
N ILE A 157 50.81 17.76 9.78
CA ILE A 157 50.41 19.17 9.75
C ILE A 157 50.39 19.72 11.16
N ASN A 158 51.29 20.65 11.45
CA ASN A 158 51.39 21.36 12.71
C ASN A 158 51.21 22.89 12.51
N ASP A 159 51.53 23.67 13.52
CA ASP A 159 51.35 25.14 13.46
C ASP A 159 52.25 25.85 12.44
N ASN A 160 53.32 25.21 11.93
CA ASN A 160 54.16 25.75 10.89
C ASN A 160 53.45 25.92 9.54
N TYR A 161 52.30 25.19 9.35
CA TYR A 161 51.51 25.19 8.13
C TYR A 161 50.18 25.91 8.31
N LYS A 162 50.04 26.82 9.28
CA LYS A 162 48.81 27.50 9.64
C LYS A 162 48.17 28.28 8.50
N ASP A 163 48.99 28.89 7.64
CA ASP A 163 48.62 29.69 6.45
C ASP A 163 48.03 28.82 5.33
N VAL A 164 48.38 27.55 5.24
CA VAL A 164 47.96 26.61 4.18
C VAL A 164 47.03 25.50 4.71
N LYS A 165 46.81 25.42 6.01
CA LYS A 165 46.00 24.37 6.68
C LYS A 165 44.60 24.22 6.07
N GLY A 166 43.95 25.32 5.65
CA GLY A 166 42.63 25.30 5.03
C GLY A 166 42.66 24.60 3.65
N ILE A 167 43.68 24.83 2.85
CA ILE A 167 43.85 24.21 1.53
C ILE A 167 44.12 22.72 1.70
N LEU A 168 45.04 22.35 2.59
CA LEU A 168 45.40 20.96 2.87
C LEU A 168 44.19 20.15 3.39
N LYS A 169 43.37 20.75 4.24
CA LYS A 169 42.15 20.13 4.74
C LYS A 169 41.13 19.89 3.64
N LYS A 170 40.96 20.83 2.69
CA LYS A 170 40.07 20.67 1.53
C LYS A 170 40.55 19.57 0.60
N ILE A 171 41.85 19.50 0.31
CA ILE A 171 42.48 18.43 -0.51
C ILE A 171 42.21 17.06 0.13
N ASN A 172 42.51 16.91 1.40
CA ASN A 172 42.24 15.66 2.14
C ASN A 172 40.75 15.28 2.08
N THR A 173 39.82 16.22 2.27
CA THR A 173 38.40 15.96 2.22
C THR A 173 37.94 15.47 0.83
N LYS A 174 38.41 16.10 -0.26
CA LYS A 174 38.11 15.67 -1.63
C LYS A 174 38.73 14.29 -1.94
N TYR A 175 39.97 14.08 -1.56
CA TYR A 175 40.67 12.80 -1.72
C TYR A 175 39.87 11.66 -1.01
N LEU A 176 39.55 11.84 0.24
CA LEU A 176 38.80 10.83 1.00
C LEU A 176 37.41 10.53 0.39
N ARG A 177 36.75 11.55 -0.18
CA ARG A 177 35.48 11.35 -0.86
C ARG A 177 35.61 10.44 -2.08
N ILE A 178 36.64 10.64 -2.89
CA ILE A 178 36.90 9.82 -4.07
C ILE A 178 37.27 8.39 -3.66
N ILE A 179 38.26 8.25 -2.77
CA ILE A 179 38.72 6.93 -2.31
C ILE A 179 37.56 6.11 -1.69
N ARG A 180 36.70 6.73 -0.91
CA ARG A 180 35.55 6.04 -0.33
C ARG A 180 34.54 5.62 -1.38
N SER A 181 34.30 6.43 -2.41
CA SER A 181 33.38 6.06 -3.49
C SER A 181 33.90 4.90 -4.34
N GLU A 182 35.20 4.92 -4.66
CA GLU A 182 35.86 3.89 -5.48
C GLU A 182 36.09 2.57 -4.74
N ASN A 183 36.37 2.63 -3.44
CA ASN A 183 36.72 1.47 -2.63
C ASN A 183 35.63 0.98 -1.70
N LYS A 184 34.42 1.56 -1.77
CA LYS A 184 33.32 1.22 -0.85
C LYS A 184 33.06 -0.27 -0.81
N GLN A 185 32.98 -0.90 -1.97
CA GLN A 185 32.81 -2.34 -2.11
C GLN A 185 33.94 -3.10 -1.43
N LYS A 186 35.19 -2.79 -1.77
CA LYS A 186 36.36 -3.46 -1.21
C LYS A 186 36.47 -3.32 0.32
N LEU A 187 36.08 -2.16 0.86
CA LEU A 187 36.02 -1.93 2.30
C LEU A 187 34.99 -2.84 2.97
N VAL A 188 33.80 -2.98 2.39
CA VAL A 188 32.76 -3.85 2.95
C VAL A 188 33.18 -5.32 2.89
N ASP A 189 33.73 -5.78 1.75
CA ASP A 189 34.23 -7.17 1.61
C ASP A 189 35.33 -7.45 2.61
N ARG A 190 36.24 -6.51 2.82
CA ARG A 190 37.31 -6.62 3.82
C ARG A 190 36.76 -6.66 5.24
N CYS A 191 35.81 -5.80 5.55
CA CYS A 191 35.12 -5.86 6.85
C CYS A 191 34.48 -7.25 7.09
N ARG A 192 33.77 -7.79 6.10
CA ARG A 192 33.15 -9.10 6.21
C ARG A 192 34.13 -10.25 6.38
N SER A 193 35.30 -10.14 5.74
CA SER A 193 36.32 -11.21 5.78
C SER A 193 37.24 -11.16 7.00
N MET A 194 37.37 -10.00 7.64
CA MET A 194 38.41 -9.80 8.68
C MET A 194 37.85 -9.43 10.07
N LEU A 195 36.62 -8.94 10.16
CA LEU A 195 36.06 -8.53 11.43
C LEU A 195 35.45 -9.71 12.20
N PRO A 196 35.46 -9.65 13.54
CA PRO A 196 34.83 -10.69 14.37
C PRO A 196 33.30 -10.68 14.22
N ASP A 197 32.66 -11.82 14.48
CA ASP A 197 31.20 -12.02 14.36
C ASP A 197 30.38 -10.97 15.12
N SER A 198 30.90 -10.45 16.24
CA SER A 198 30.26 -9.39 17.00
C SER A 198 30.02 -8.11 16.22
N ALA A 199 30.87 -7.79 15.21
CA ALA A 199 30.72 -6.64 14.34
C ALA A 199 29.94 -6.97 13.05
N LEU A 200 29.94 -8.24 12.61
CA LEU A 200 29.24 -8.66 11.38
C LEU A 200 27.73 -8.46 11.48
N GLU A 201 27.13 -8.67 12.65
CA GLU A 201 25.69 -8.43 12.85
C GLU A 201 25.27 -7.00 12.47
N TRP A 202 26.10 -6.00 12.82
CA TRP A 202 25.86 -4.63 12.41
C TRP A 202 26.03 -4.43 10.90
N ILE A 203 27.12 -4.96 10.33
CA ILE A 203 27.44 -4.80 8.90
C ILE A 203 26.31 -5.41 8.05
N ASP A 204 25.86 -6.61 8.38
CA ASP A 204 24.77 -7.30 7.66
C ASP A 204 23.42 -6.60 7.81
N THR A 205 23.21 -5.87 8.90
CA THR A 205 22.02 -5.04 9.11
C THR A 205 22.09 -3.73 8.34
N ALA A 206 23.27 -3.11 8.26
CA ALA A 206 23.45 -1.80 7.66
C ALA A 206 23.60 -1.83 6.13
N LEU A 207 24.22 -2.90 5.58
CA LEU A 207 24.61 -2.93 4.19
C LEU A 207 24.71 -4.36 3.65
N LEU A 208 24.17 -4.56 2.46
CA LEU A 208 24.31 -5.81 1.69
C LEU A 208 24.95 -5.53 0.34
N ILE A 209 25.57 -6.55 -0.24
CA ILE A 209 26.17 -6.51 -1.56
C ILE A 209 25.52 -7.58 -2.41
N ASP A 210 25.00 -7.18 -3.57
CA ASP A 210 24.40 -8.13 -4.52
C ASP A 210 25.45 -8.74 -5.48
N SER A 211 25.02 -9.65 -6.33
CA SER A 211 25.87 -10.30 -7.34
C SER A 211 26.42 -9.34 -8.39
N THR A 212 25.95 -8.10 -8.46
CA THR A 212 26.46 -7.03 -9.33
C THR A 212 27.49 -6.17 -8.63
N GLU A 213 27.94 -6.58 -7.44
CA GLU A 213 28.88 -5.84 -6.58
C GLU A 213 28.41 -4.43 -6.19
N LYS A 214 27.10 -4.16 -6.31
CA LYS A 214 26.49 -2.89 -5.91
C LYS A 214 25.93 -2.96 -4.49
N PRO A 215 26.19 -1.94 -3.67
CA PRO A 215 25.64 -1.90 -2.32
C PRO A 215 24.10 -1.75 -2.34
N LYS A 216 23.43 -2.55 -1.53
CA LYS A 216 21.99 -2.47 -1.25
C LYS A 216 21.81 -2.06 0.21
N TYR A 217 20.93 -1.11 0.43
CA TYR A 217 20.68 -0.53 1.74
C TYR A 217 19.31 -0.98 2.27
N PRO A 218 19.28 -1.69 3.41
CA PRO A 218 18.02 -2.04 4.06
C PRO A 218 17.19 -0.79 4.38
N PRO A 219 15.87 -0.83 4.19
CA PRO A 219 15.03 0.34 4.37
C PRO A 219 15.10 0.94 5.78
N LEU A 220 15.27 0.09 6.80
CA LEU A 220 15.25 0.50 8.21
C LEU A 220 16.42 1.40 8.61
N LEU A 221 17.60 1.26 7.97
CA LEU A 221 18.81 2.01 8.30
C LEU A 221 19.23 3.01 7.23
N GLY A 222 18.33 3.44 6.38
CA GLY A 222 18.60 4.49 5.40
C GLY A 222 19.62 4.09 4.32
N SER A 223 20.71 4.85 4.20
CA SER A 223 21.73 4.66 3.17
C SER A 223 23.04 4.07 3.72
N GLY A 224 22.97 2.84 4.26
CA GLY A 224 24.16 2.10 4.73
C GLY A 224 24.75 2.62 6.04
N GLY A 225 23.90 2.76 7.05
CA GLY A 225 24.25 3.28 8.36
C GLY A 225 24.14 4.79 8.47
N ASN A 226 23.52 5.45 7.46
CA ASN A 226 23.22 6.87 7.48
C ASN A 226 21.72 7.11 7.28
N ASP A 227 21.20 8.09 8.00
CA ASP A 227 19.90 8.71 7.75
C ASP A 227 20.10 10.19 7.41
N GLY A 228 20.08 10.51 6.12
CA GLY A 228 20.46 11.84 5.65
C GLY A 228 21.92 12.17 5.97
N ASN A 229 22.13 13.15 6.86
CA ASN A 229 23.44 13.55 7.38
C ASN A 229 23.82 12.86 8.70
N LEU A 230 22.93 12.04 9.26
CA LEU A 230 23.13 11.32 10.51
C LEU A 230 23.94 10.03 10.26
N ASP A 231 25.11 9.95 10.88
CA ASP A 231 25.91 8.72 10.92
C ASP A 231 25.57 7.94 12.17
N PHE A 232 24.89 6.81 12.01
CA PHE A 232 24.47 5.97 13.14
C PHE A 232 25.67 5.44 13.94
N SER A 233 26.78 5.09 13.27
CA SER A 233 27.95 4.56 13.97
C SER A 233 28.64 5.61 14.84
N GLY A 234 28.79 6.83 14.34
CA GLY A 234 29.35 7.93 15.09
C GLY A 234 28.50 8.33 16.30
N GLN A 235 27.18 8.39 16.11
CA GLN A 235 26.26 8.70 17.23
C GLN A 235 26.21 7.56 18.25
N PHE A 236 26.21 6.31 17.82
CA PHE A 236 26.24 5.16 18.71
C PHE A 236 27.51 5.17 19.58
N MET A 237 28.70 5.36 18.98
CA MET A 237 29.96 5.49 19.73
C MET A 237 29.92 6.64 20.75
N ARG A 238 29.39 7.81 20.34
CA ARG A 238 29.21 8.94 21.24
C ARG A 238 28.36 8.56 22.45
N TYR A 239 27.17 8.00 22.20
CA TYR A 239 26.24 7.72 23.28
C TYR A 239 26.71 6.60 24.20
N VAL A 240 27.30 5.52 23.69
CA VAL A 240 27.85 4.47 24.61
C VAL A 240 28.98 5.00 25.44
N LEU A 241 29.85 5.87 24.94
CA LEU A 241 30.89 6.54 25.73
C LEU A 241 30.27 7.42 26.83
N ASP A 242 29.30 8.26 26.49
CA ASP A 242 28.66 9.16 27.45
C ASP A 242 27.86 8.39 28.52
N LEU A 243 27.19 7.30 28.14
CA LEU A 243 26.36 6.50 29.06
C LEU A 243 27.18 5.56 29.97
N LEU A 244 28.23 4.96 29.45
CA LEU A 244 28.98 3.93 30.18
C LEU A 244 30.21 4.48 30.93
N LEU A 245 30.79 5.60 30.45
CA LEU A 245 31.96 6.25 31.03
C LEU A 245 31.65 7.60 31.70
N GLY A 246 30.43 8.13 31.49
CA GLY A 246 29.96 9.38 32.11
C GLY A 246 29.40 9.20 33.51
N ASP A 247 28.53 10.13 33.93
CA ASP A 247 27.89 10.06 35.24
C ASP A 247 26.92 8.89 35.35
N LYS A 248 27.20 7.95 36.25
CA LYS A 248 26.40 6.73 36.41
C LYS A 248 24.97 6.99 36.88
N LYS A 249 24.72 8.02 37.69
CA LYS A 249 23.38 8.35 38.19
C LYS A 249 22.52 8.93 37.07
N ASP A 250 23.12 9.77 36.24
CA ASP A 250 22.44 10.32 35.08
C ASP A 250 22.10 9.21 34.06
N SER A 251 23.06 8.31 33.81
CA SER A 251 22.85 7.14 32.94
C SER A 251 21.76 6.23 33.45
N GLU A 252 21.68 5.99 34.78
CA GLU A 252 20.63 5.19 35.42
C GLU A 252 19.24 5.82 35.20
N LYS A 253 19.09 7.13 35.45
CA LYS A 253 17.82 7.83 35.25
C LYS A 253 17.34 7.72 33.79
N LEU A 254 18.24 7.96 32.83
CA LEU A 254 17.97 7.81 31.41
C LEU A 254 17.59 6.37 31.05
N LEU A 255 18.26 5.37 31.62
CA LEU A 255 17.95 3.98 31.37
C LEU A 255 16.56 3.58 31.93
N ARG A 256 16.25 4.00 33.18
CA ARG A 256 14.92 3.77 33.74
C ARG A 256 13.82 4.41 32.95
N ASN A 257 14.06 5.63 32.40
CA ASN A 257 13.15 6.25 31.48
C ASN A 257 12.98 5.42 30.19
N ALA A 258 14.07 4.93 29.59
CA ALA A 258 13.99 4.11 28.38
C ALA A 258 13.25 2.79 28.61
N LEU A 259 13.51 2.09 29.73
CA LEU A 259 12.93 0.79 30.03
C LEU A 259 11.51 0.87 30.61
N PHE A 260 11.27 1.83 31.50
CA PHE A 260 10.05 1.86 32.31
C PHE A 260 9.20 3.12 32.13
N GLY A 261 9.68 4.10 31.34
CA GLY A 261 8.98 5.37 31.15
C GLY A 261 9.05 6.31 32.36
N ASP A 262 9.97 6.09 33.26
CA ASP A 262 10.14 6.93 34.45
C ASP A 262 10.44 8.39 34.03
N PRO A 263 9.91 9.40 34.74
CA PRO A 263 10.18 10.81 34.43
C PRO A 263 11.68 11.12 34.51
N VAL A 264 12.19 11.94 33.59
CA VAL A 264 13.58 12.34 33.51
C VAL A 264 13.71 13.82 33.11
N ASP A 265 14.61 14.54 33.77
CA ASP A 265 14.83 15.98 33.57
C ASP A 265 16.07 16.29 32.72
N ASN A 266 16.95 15.30 32.50
CA ASN A 266 18.29 15.48 31.91
C ASN A 266 18.43 14.85 30.51
N LEU A 267 17.38 14.95 29.68
CA LEU A 267 17.48 14.56 28.27
C LEU A 267 18.63 15.31 27.60
N LYS A 268 19.28 14.64 26.67
CA LYS A 268 20.44 15.19 25.94
C LYS A 268 19.98 15.75 24.57
N GLU A 269 20.63 16.81 24.11
CA GLU A 269 20.46 17.26 22.74
C GLU A 269 21.10 16.28 21.76
N GLY A 270 20.35 15.85 20.76
CA GLY A 270 20.87 14.88 19.79
C GLY A 270 19.89 14.50 18.69
N HIS A 271 20.21 13.42 18.00
CA HIS A 271 19.44 12.93 16.85
C HIS A 271 18.86 11.55 17.13
N VAL A 272 17.62 11.33 16.74
CA VAL A 272 16.95 10.03 16.80
C VAL A 272 16.77 9.40 15.41
N GLY A 273 17.11 10.12 14.35
CA GLY A 273 16.90 9.67 12.99
C GLY A 273 15.42 9.47 12.66
N MET A 274 15.15 8.47 11.82
CA MET A 274 13.79 8.13 11.38
C MET A 274 12.93 7.44 12.44
N PHE A 275 13.52 7.02 13.56
CA PHE A 275 12.86 6.10 14.49
C PHE A 275 11.85 6.78 15.44
N ASP A 276 12.02 8.07 15.70
CA ASP A 276 11.12 8.83 16.58
C ASP A 276 10.66 10.14 15.95
N PRO A 277 9.75 10.07 14.96
CA PRO A 277 9.26 11.26 14.26
C PRO A 277 8.49 12.23 15.18
N GLY A 278 7.91 11.74 16.27
CA GLY A 278 7.20 12.57 17.26
C GLY A 278 8.13 13.57 17.92
N ASN A 279 9.26 13.10 18.45
CA ASN A 279 10.29 13.95 19.06
C ASN A 279 11.02 14.81 18.02
N ALA A 280 11.15 14.35 16.77
CA ALA A 280 11.70 15.12 15.67
C ALA A 280 10.73 16.15 15.06
N GLY A 281 9.58 16.44 15.72
CA GLY A 281 8.57 17.39 15.25
C GLY A 281 7.57 16.85 14.23
N GLY A 282 7.55 15.55 14.01
CA GLY A 282 6.59 14.86 13.16
C GLY A 282 6.78 15.10 11.66
N SER A 283 5.78 14.67 10.87
CA SER A 283 5.78 14.78 9.41
C SER A 283 5.56 16.23 8.89
N ASN A 284 5.07 17.13 9.74
CA ASN A 284 4.69 18.49 9.37
C ASN A 284 5.80 19.52 9.65
N GLN A 285 7.02 19.10 9.89
CA GLN A 285 8.13 20.03 10.11
C GLN A 285 8.35 20.93 8.89
N GLY A 286 8.27 22.24 9.15
CA GLY A 286 8.58 23.28 8.16
C GLY A 286 10.02 23.25 7.69
N ILE A 287 10.30 24.02 6.64
CA ILE A 287 11.65 24.23 6.11
C ILE A 287 12.54 24.84 7.19
N GLY A 288 13.60 24.15 7.64
CA GLY A 288 14.64 24.72 8.48
C GLY A 288 14.81 24.11 9.88
N VAL A 289 13.93 23.25 10.33
CA VAL A 289 14.16 22.51 11.58
C VAL A 289 15.06 21.33 11.25
N GLU A 290 16.33 21.47 11.56
CA GLU A 290 17.29 20.35 11.55
C GLU A 290 17.12 19.59 12.88
N ASP A 291 17.25 18.24 12.85
CA ASP A 291 17.12 17.36 14.02
C ASP A 291 18.22 17.58 15.09
N LYS A 292 18.92 18.69 15.02
CA LYS A 292 20.18 18.89 15.77
C LYS A 292 19.98 19.09 17.27
N ASP A 293 18.83 19.62 17.65
CA ASP A 293 18.62 20.14 19.01
C ASP A 293 17.35 19.57 19.64
N VAL A 294 17.03 18.30 19.33
CA VAL A 294 15.88 17.61 19.91
C VAL A 294 16.30 16.97 21.23
N PRO A 295 15.53 17.16 22.33
CA PRO A 295 15.79 16.46 23.57
C PRO A 295 15.55 14.96 23.39
N ILE A 296 16.60 14.15 23.53
CA ILE A 296 16.56 12.72 23.35
C ILE A 296 17.07 11.98 24.60
N ASN A 297 16.64 10.72 24.71
CA ASN A 297 17.24 9.78 25.61
C ASN A 297 18.29 8.93 24.87
N PRO A 298 19.60 9.08 25.13
CA PRO A 298 20.65 8.34 24.44
C PRO A 298 20.52 6.81 24.56
N TRP A 299 19.99 6.29 25.69
CA TRP A 299 19.73 4.85 25.85
C TRP A 299 18.71 4.34 24.82
N LYS A 300 17.65 5.11 24.50
CA LYS A 300 16.70 4.72 23.45
C LYS A 300 17.39 4.55 22.10
N PHE A 301 18.27 5.47 21.74
CA PHE A 301 19.02 5.33 20.49
C PHE A 301 19.95 4.08 20.49
N VAL A 302 20.68 3.85 21.57
CA VAL A 302 21.56 2.69 21.71
C VAL A 302 20.77 1.39 21.61
N LEU A 303 19.70 1.27 22.37
CA LEU A 303 18.84 0.08 22.38
C LEU A 303 18.16 -0.13 21.02
N ALA A 304 17.71 0.94 20.36
CA ALA A 304 17.10 0.83 19.03
C ALA A 304 18.07 0.32 17.98
N ILE A 305 19.33 0.74 17.98
CA ILE A 305 20.36 0.21 17.07
C ILE A 305 20.67 -1.25 17.40
N GLU A 306 20.78 -1.62 18.68
CA GLU A 306 20.92 -3.03 19.10
C GLU A 306 19.71 -3.88 18.64
N GLY A 307 18.51 -3.32 18.72
CA GLY A 307 17.28 -3.97 18.27
C GLY A 307 17.17 -4.10 16.75
N ALA A 308 17.64 -3.13 16.01
CA ALA A 308 17.66 -3.20 14.54
C ALA A 308 18.47 -4.40 14.02
N MET A 309 19.47 -4.86 14.77
CA MET A 309 20.27 -6.04 14.41
C MET A 309 19.53 -7.37 14.54
N VAL A 310 18.33 -7.39 15.13
CA VAL A 310 17.43 -8.57 15.11
C VAL A 310 16.79 -8.77 13.74
N MET A 311 16.84 -7.74 12.89
CA MET A 311 16.17 -7.68 11.60
C MET A 311 17.16 -7.65 10.41
N PRO A 312 18.10 -8.61 10.29
CA PRO A 312 19.05 -8.61 9.18
C PRO A 312 18.33 -8.81 7.87
N SER A 313 18.73 -8.06 6.87
CA SER A 313 18.22 -8.22 5.50
C SER A 313 19.04 -9.24 4.72
N GLY A 314 18.48 -9.80 3.66
CA GLY A 314 19.15 -10.74 2.77
C GLY A 314 18.96 -10.37 1.30
N ILE A 315 19.69 -11.02 0.41
CA ILE A 315 19.50 -10.92 -1.02
C ILE A 315 18.83 -12.20 -1.52
N ALA A 316 17.60 -12.08 -2.01
CA ALA A 316 16.89 -13.17 -2.65
C ALA A 316 17.18 -13.18 -4.16
N LYS A 317 17.59 -14.32 -4.71
CA LYS A 317 17.71 -14.51 -6.16
C LYS A 317 16.37 -14.90 -6.76
N ARG A 318 15.93 -14.18 -7.79
CA ARG A 318 14.84 -14.65 -8.64
C ARG A 318 15.31 -15.82 -9.49
N MET A 319 14.58 -16.94 -9.43
CA MET A 319 14.82 -18.13 -10.27
C MET A 319 14.29 -17.94 -11.71
N ASP A 320 13.74 -16.79 -12.05
CA ASP A 320 13.18 -16.51 -13.37
C ASP A 320 14.30 -16.28 -14.39
N VAL A 321 14.48 -17.24 -15.29
CA VAL A 321 15.49 -17.24 -16.35
C VAL A 321 15.26 -16.11 -17.37
N SER A 322 14.05 -15.57 -17.47
CA SER A 322 13.70 -14.47 -18.38
C SER A 322 14.18 -13.09 -17.89
N VAL A 323 14.59 -12.99 -16.63
CA VAL A 323 15.09 -11.73 -16.03
C VAL A 323 16.62 -11.67 -16.18
N PRO A 324 17.19 -10.58 -16.73
CA PRO A 324 18.63 -10.38 -16.81
C PRO A 324 19.31 -10.61 -15.44
N GLU A 325 20.47 -11.26 -15.45
CA GLU A 325 21.19 -11.64 -14.23
C GLU A 325 21.50 -10.47 -13.31
N GLU A 326 21.69 -9.30 -13.90
CA GLU A 326 21.96 -8.02 -13.23
C GLU A 326 20.79 -7.53 -12.34
N ILE A 327 19.56 -8.02 -12.58
CA ILE A 327 18.35 -7.59 -11.87
C ILE A 327 17.79 -8.71 -10.98
N ARG A 328 18.43 -9.89 -10.96
CA ARG A 328 17.92 -11.07 -10.21
C ARG A 328 18.07 -10.96 -8.70
N GLY A 329 18.99 -10.12 -8.21
CA GLY A 329 19.18 -9.89 -6.77
C GLY A 329 18.18 -8.87 -6.22
N ILE A 330 17.20 -9.32 -5.43
CA ILE A 330 16.25 -8.43 -4.77
C ILE A 330 16.57 -8.37 -3.29
N LEU A 331 16.69 -7.15 -2.76
CA LEU A 331 16.78 -6.93 -1.33
C LEU A 331 15.49 -7.44 -0.65
N SER A 332 15.66 -8.34 0.30
CA SER A 332 14.59 -8.86 1.14
C SER A 332 14.88 -8.51 2.59
N SER A 333 14.09 -7.64 3.17
CA SER A 333 14.15 -7.31 4.59
C SER A 333 13.00 -7.98 5.33
N PRO A 334 13.20 -8.44 6.59
CA PRO A 334 12.14 -9.08 7.35
C PRO A 334 10.90 -8.20 7.42
N PHE A 335 9.74 -8.80 7.19
CA PHE A 335 8.43 -8.14 7.29
C PHE A 335 8.36 -6.77 6.60
N THR A 336 9.12 -6.59 5.53
CA THR A 336 9.20 -5.32 4.80
C THR A 336 8.70 -5.52 3.37
N VAL A 337 7.74 -4.70 2.97
CA VAL A 337 7.14 -4.73 1.65
C VAL A 337 7.21 -3.34 1.00
N ARG A 338 6.90 -3.29 -0.29
CA ARG A 338 6.77 -2.01 -0.98
C ARG A 338 5.57 -1.26 -0.41
N GLY A 339 5.80 -0.04 0.07
CA GLY A 339 4.75 0.79 0.62
C GLY A 339 3.70 1.17 -0.42
N MET A 340 2.45 1.13 0.01
CA MET A 340 1.29 1.68 -0.69
C MET A 340 0.65 2.68 0.27
N ALA A 341 0.22 3.84 -0.17
CA ALA A 341 -0.39 4.86 0.71
C ALA A 341 -1.75 4.43 1.33
N ALA A 342 -1.99 3.13 1.42
CA ALA A 342 -3.24 2.57 1.94
C ALA A 342 -3.34 2.73 3.46
N GLY A 343 -4.46 3.27 3.92
CA GLY A 343 -4.79 3.38 5.35
C GLY A 343 -4.27 4.63 6.05
N ASP A 344 -3.55 5.54 5.38
CA ASP A 344 -3.16 6.83 5.97
C ASP A 344 -3.63 8.02 5.11
N PRO A 345 -4.64 8.78 5.59
CA PRO A 345 -5.14 9.96 4.87
C PRO A 345 -4.15 11.12 4.78
N LYS A 346 -3.03 11.07 5.53
CA LYS A 346 -2.00 12.11 5.53
C LYS A 346 -0.94 11.91 4.44
N LEU A 347 -0.91 10.74 3.80
CA LEU A 347 0.05 10.42 2.76
C LEU A 347 -0.52 10.76 1.39
N ASP A 348 -0.11 11.89 0.81
CA ASP A 348 -0.65 12.40 -0.45
C ASP A 348 -0.32 11.58 -1.70
N SER A 349 0.69 10.70 -1.66
CA SER A 349 1.02 9.80 -2.77
C SER A 349 1.78 8.55 -2.33
N ALA A 350 1.48 7.41 -2.95
CA ALA A 350 2.22 6.15 -2.77
C ALA A 350 3.70 6.26 -3.20
N GLU A 351 4.05 7.23 -4.04
CA GLU A 351 5.42 7.49 -4.49
C GLU A 351 6.33 7.99 -3.38
N ASN A 352 5.75 8.59 -2.35
CA ASN A 352 6.48 9.11 -1.20
C ASN A 352 6.78 8.03 -0.15
N ILE A 353 6.36 6.79 -0.35
CA ILE A 353 6.64 5.69 0.58
C ILE A 353 7.74 4.80 -0.01
N LYS A 354 8.90 4.77 0.65
CA LYS A 354 10.02 3.91 0.24
C LYS A 354 9.73 2.45 0.47
N ALA A 355 9.22 2.14 1.66
CA ALA A 355 8.89 0.80 2.10
C ALA A 355 7.85 0.88 3.23
N GLU A 356 7.22 -0.24 3.52
CA GLU A 356 6.37 -0.42 4.68
C GLU A 356 6.91 -1.59 5.50
N VAL A 357 7.11 -1.36 6.80
CA VAL A 357 7.62 -2.35 7.75
C VAL A 357 6.47 -2.81 8.63
N TRP A 358 6.28 -4.11 8.72
CA TRP A 358 5.26 -4.76 9.53
C TRP A 358 5.91 -5.44 10.73
N LEU A 359 5.89 -4.81 11.89
CA LEU A 359 6.54 -5.32 13.10
C LEU A 359 5.64 -6.34 13.81
N PRO A 360 6.07 -7.61 13.93
CA PRO A 360 5.25 -8.68 14.48
C PRO A 360 5.03 -8.53 15.98
N ILE A 361 3.83 -8.88 16.43
CA ILE A 361 3.42 -8.97 17.83
C ILE A 361 3.10 -10.43 18.15
N TRP A 362 3.67 -10.94 19.23
CA TRP A 362 3.43 -12.27 19.77
C TRP A 362 3.10 -12.18 21.25
N ASP A 363 2.12 -12.95 21.72
CA ASP A 363 1.62 -12.96 23.10
C ASP A 363 2.05 -14.19 23.90
N GLN A 364 2.75 -15.12 23.25
CA GLN A 364 3.32 -16.29 23.91
C GLN A 364 4.79 -16.04 24.25
N PRO A 365 5.26 -16.43 25.45
CA PRO A 365 6.65 -16.22 25.85
C PRO A 365 7.62 -16.97 24.92
N ALA A 366 8.38 -16.24 24.12
CA ALA A 366 9.38 -16.78 23.19
C ALA A 366 10.80 -16.46 23.68
N THR A 367 11.75 -17.33 23.38
CA THR A 367 13.20 -17.10 23.60
C THR A 367 13.75 -16.15 22.53
N TYR A 368 14.91 -15.56 22.82
CA TYR A 368 15.56 -14.70 21.82
C TYR A 368 15.86 -15.44 20.50
N GLU A 369 16.31 -16.70 20.58
CA GLU A 369 16.60 -17.49 19.38
C GLU A 369 15.33 -17.78 18.54
N GLU A 370 14.20 -18.07 19.18
CA GLU A 370 12.92 -18.25 18.48
C GLU A 370 12.49 -16.96 17.75
N VAL A 371 12.64 -15.81 18.41
CA VAL A 371 12.34 -14.51 17.78
C VAL A 371 13.34 -14.18 16.67
N ARG A 372 14.62 -14.48 16.85
CA ARG A 372 15.64 -14.30 15.80
C ARG A 372 15.31 -15.14 14.56
N MET A 373 14.89 -16.40 14.75
CA MET A 373 14.43 -17.25 13.64
C MET A 373 13.17 -16.70 12.98
N LEU A 374 12.21 -16.22 13.76
CA LEU A 374 11.00 -15.57 13.22
C LEU A 374 11.35 -14.39 12.30
N PHE A 375 12.30 -13.54 12.70
CA PHE A 375 12.74 -12.44 11.85
C PHE A 375 13.58 -12.90 10.66
N ALA A 376 14.43 -13.92 10.80
CA ALA A 376 15.20 -14.48 9.70
C ALA A 376 14.28 -15.10 8.61
N GLU A 377 13.17 -15.70 9.03
CA GLU A 377 12.15 -16.24 8.14
C GLU A 377 11.12 -15.19 7.67
N GLY A 378 11.12 -13.98 8.23
CA GLY A 378 10.12 -12.91 8.16
C GLY A 378 9.64 -12.51 6.77
N ARG A 379 9.11 -13.50 6.03
CA ARG A 379 8.49 -13.35 4.71
C ARG A 379 7.06 -13.81 4.80
N ALA A 380 6.15 -12.97 4.34
CA ALA A 380 4.78 -13.40 4.13
C ALA A 380 4.67 -14.01 2.72
N ASP A 381 4.23 -15.27 2.65
CA ASP A 381 4.00 -15.96 1.38
C ASP A 381 2.53 -15.88 1.01
N VAL A 382 2.26 -15.46 -0.22
CA VAL A 382 0.97 -15.62 -0.89
C VAL A 382 1.07 -16.82 -1.83
N GLN A 383 -0.05 -17.39 -2.26
CA GLN A 383 -0.08 -18.58 -3.16
C GLN A 383 0.77 -18.42 -4.44
N ARG A 384 1.16 -17.20 -4.82
CA ARG A 384 1.97 -16.89 -6.00
C ARG A 384 3.42 -16.54 -5.70
N GLY A 385 3.88 -16.70 -4.46
CA GLY A 385 5.23 -16.34 -4.00
C GLY A 385 5.23 -15.34 -2.86
N HIS A 386 6.34 -14.63 -2.64
CA HIS A 386 6.47 -13.68 -1.53
C HIS A 386 5.64 -12.42 -1.75
N ALA A 387 5.01 -11.93 -0.70
CA ALA A 387 4.28 -10.67 -0.70
C ALA A 387 5.21 -9.49 -1.08
N ARG A 388 4.81 -8.71 -2.07
CA ARG A 388 5.61 -7.61 -2.64
C ARG A 388 5.12 -6.23 -2.22
N ASN A 389 3.89 -6.13 -1.78
CA ASN A 389 3.23 -4.89 -1.40
C ASN A 389 2.36 -5.06 -0.16
N THR A 390 1.82 -3.96 0.36
CA THR A 390 0.98 -3.90 1.55
C THR A 390 -0.25 -4.81 1.48
N LEU A 391 -0.95 -4.85 0.33
CA LEU A 391 -2.17 -5.66 0.18
C LEU A 391 -1.84 -7.15 0.12
N GLU A 392 -0.83 -7.54 -0.66
CA GLU A 392 -0.36 -8.93 -0.70
C GLU A 392 0.08 -9.42 0.69
N PHE A 393 0.73 -8.54 1.47
CA PHE A 393 1.11 -8.89 2.85
C PHE A 393 -0.11 -9.04 3.75
N ALA A 394 -1.05 -8.09 3.71
CA ALA A 394 -2.30 -8.15 4.46
C ALA A 394 -3.12 -9.40 4.08
N GLU A 395 -3.16 -9.76 2.80
CA GLU A 395 -3.81 -10.96 2.30
C GLU A 395 -3.15 -12.24 2.84
N ALA A 396 -1.81 -12.31 2.78
CA ALA A 396 -1.06 -13.44 3.33
C ALA A 396 -1.39 -13.65 4.82
N VAL A 397 -1.37 -12.57 5.60
CA VAL A 397 -1.71 -12.60 7.02
C VAL A 397 -3.17 -13.03 7.24
N SER A 398 -4.10 -12.55 6.41
CA SER A 398 -5.55 -12.84 6.55
C SER A 398 -5.95 -14.24 6.07
N SER A 399 -5.20 -14.82 5.12
CA SER A 399 -5.53 -16.11 4.49
C SER A 399 -4.84 -17.31 5.12
N LEU A 400 -3.58 -17.14 5.55
CA LEU A 400 -2.77 -18.24 6.08
C LEU A 400 -2.95 -18.48 7.58
N GLY A 401 -3.59 -17.53 8.28
CA GLY A 401 -3.77 -17.61 9.74
C GLY A 401 -2.43 -17.62 10.49
N ILE A 402 -2.47 -18.09 11.75
CA ILE A 402 -1.32 -17.97 12.65
C ILE A 402 -0.76 -19.33 12.99
N ASP A 403 0.04 -19.90 12.14
CA ASP A 403 0.79 -21.11 12.52
C ASP A 403 2.04 -20.80 13.38
N ARG A 404 2.36 -19.51 13.65
CA ARG A 404 3.62 -19.08 14.26
C ARG A 404 3.48 -18.28 15.56
N GLY A 405 2.31 -18.31 16.21
CA GLY A 405 2.10 -17.61 17.49
C GLY A 405 2.07 -16.09 17.41
N LEU A 406 1.89 -15.52 16.21
CA LEU A 406 1.75 -14.09 16.01
C LEU A 406 0.29 -13.67 16.22
N THR A 407 0.06 -12.59 16.97
CA THR A 407 -1.27 -12.03 17.23
C THR A 407 -1.58 -10.81 16.37
N GLY A 408 -0.56 -10.18 15.79
CA GLY A 408 -0.74 -9.01 14.94
C GLY A 408 0.57 -8.41 14.48
N PHE A 409 0.43 -7.29 13.76
CA PHE A 409 1.53 -6.47 13.28
C PHE A 409 1.24 -5.00 13.52
N TYR A 410 2.27 -4.24 13.91
CA TYR A 410 2.27 -2.79 13.82
C TYR A 410 2.91 -2.36 12.51
N ARG A 411 2.23 -1.49 11.77
CA ARG A 411 2.62 -1.06 10.43
C ARG A 411 3.28 0.31 10.49
N TYR A 412 4.41 0.45 9.79
CA TYR A 412 5.14 1.71 9.67
C TYR A 412 5.48 1.99 8.22
N SER A 413 5.04 3.14 7.71
CA SER A 413 5.43 3.61 6.39
C SER A 413 6.70 4.46 6.48
N LEU A 414 7.72 4.09 5.69
CA LEU A 414 8.98 4.85 5.59
C LEU A 414 8.83 5.92 4.52
N VAL A 415 8.61 7.15 4.96
CA VAL A 415 8.33 8.29 4.09
C VAL A 415 9.58 9.15 3.94
N PRO A 416 9.97 9.55 2.72
CA PRO A 416 11.11 10.42 2.53
C PRO A 416 10.85 11.78 3.19
N ARG A 417 11.83 12.22 3.93
CA ARG A 417 12.00 13.56 4.44
C ARG A 417 13.05 14.26 3.59
N ARG A 418 13.27 15.53 3.70
CA ARG A 418 14.24 16.29 2.93
C ARG A 418 15.55 15.54 2.61
N GLY A 419 15.94 15.55 1.36
CA GLY A 419 17.17 14.93 0.91
C GLY A 419 17.11 13.40 0.90
N LYS A 420 17.97 12.74 1.66
CA LYS A 420 18.07 11.26 1.71
C LYS A 420 17.54 10.67 3.01
N SER A 421 16.97 11.47 3.90
CA SER A 421 16.42 11.01 5.17
C SER A 421 14.99 10.51 5.03
N PHE A 422 14.59 9.63 5.94
CA PHE A 422 13.27 9.05 6.03
C PHE A 422 12.71 9.25 7.43
N ILE A 423 11.39 9.14 7.56
CA ILE A 423 10.68 9.04 8.84
C ILE A 423 9.82 7.79 8.82
N ALA A 424 9.74 7.10 9.95
CA ALA A 424 8.88 5.94 10.14
C ALA A 424 7.55 6.39 10.75
N LEU A 425 6.52 6.53 9.91
CA LEU A 425 5.19 6.93 10.36
C LEU A 425 4.34 5.70 10.70
N PRO A 426 3.72 5.65 11.90
CA PRO A 426 2.79 4.59 12.22
C PRO A 426 1.54 4.71 11.34
N THR A 427 1.16 3.61 10.67
CA THR A 427 -0.02 3.50 9.81
C THR A 427 -1.09 2.57 10.39
N GLY A 428 -0.92 2.19 11.65
CA GLY A 428 -1.86 1.40 12.43
C GLY A 428 -1.43 -0.04 12.67
N ASN A 429 -2.28 -0.79 13.34
CA ASN A 429 -2.09 -2.20 13.64
C ASN A 429 -2.92 -3.09 12.70
N PHE A 430 -2.45 -4.30 12.47
CA PHE A 430 -3.15 -5.32 11.69
C PHE A 430 -3.20 -6.61 12.54
N PRO A 431 -4.38 -6.98 13.08
CA PRO A 431 -4.51 -8.19 13.87
C PRO A 431 -4.41 -9.42 12.97
N VAL A 432 -3.75 -10.47 13.44
CA VAL A 432 -3.77 -11.78 12.80
C VAL A 432 -5.00 -12.51 13.31
N ARG A 433 -5.91 -12.90 12.42
CA ARG A 433 -7.16 -13.61 12.74
C ARG A 433 -7.17 -14.94 12.00
N ALA A 434 -8.09 -15.82 12.38
CA ALA A 434 -8.42 -16.99 11.55
C ALA A 434 -8.80 -16.53 10.14
N ALA A 435 -8.46 -17.34 9.13
CA ALA A 435 -8.65 -17.01 7.71
C ALA A 435 -10.02 -16.37 7.43
N LEU A 436 -10.02 -15.16 6.89
CA LEU A 436 -11.23 -14.44 6.54
C LEU A 436 -11.80 -14.99 5.22
N GLN A 437 -13.10 -15.30 5.20
CA GLN A 437 -13.78 -15.82 4.00
C GLN A 437 -13.72 -14.86 2.80
N ASP A 438 -13.48 -13.57 3.05
CA ASP A 438 -13.49 -12.53 2.03
C ASP A 438 -12.12 -12.27 1.39
N SER A 439 -11.04 -12.87 1.92
CA SER A 439 -9.68 -12.70 1.39
C SER A 439 -9.55 -13.13 -0.08
N ASP A 440 -10.23 -14.21 -0.46
CA ASP A 440 -10.22 -14.71 -1.85
C ASP A 440 -10.85 -13.72 -2.85
N LEU A 441 -11.88 -12.98 -2.44
CA LEU A 441 -12.51 -11.97 -3.28
C LEU A 441 -11.58 -10.77 -3.47
N ILE A 442 -10.92 -10.33 -2.40
CA ILE A 442 -9.97 -9.21 -2.45
C ILE A 442 -8.75 -9.55 -3.30
N ARG A 443 -8.20 -10.77 -3.17
CA ARG A 443 -7.10 -11.27 -4.01
C ARG A 443 -7.45 -11.23 -5.50
N GLU A 444 -8.65 -11.68 -5.83
CA GLU A 444 -9.10 -11.68 -7.22
C GLU A 444 -9.20 -10.26 -7.76
N LEU A 445 -9.75 -9.33 -6.97
CA LEU A 445 -9.82 -7.92 -7.34
C LEU A 445 -8.42 -7.34 -7.55
N GLU A 446 -7.47 -7.59 -6.65
CA GLU A 446 -6.08 -7.13 -6.79
C GLU A 446 -5.46 -7.59 -8.11
N GLY A 447 -5.62 -8.86 -8.45
CA GLY A 447 -5.15 -9.40 -9.74
C GLY A 447 -5.75 -8.71 -10.96
N LYS A 448 -6.97 -8.16 -10.85
CA LYS A 448 -7.63 -7.44 -11.96
C LYS A 448 -7.18 -5.99 -12.08
N ILE A 449 -6.80 -5.34 -11.00
CA ILE A 449 -6.39 -3.93 -11.01
C ILE A 449 -4.88 -3.72 -11.22
N GLU A 450 -4.08 -4.78 -11.30
CA GLU A 450 -2.61 -4.68 -11.46
C GLU A 450 -2.19 -3.80 -12.67
N GLN A 451 -2.89 -3.93 -13.81
CA GLN A 451 -2.60 -3.08 -14.97
C GLN A 451 -2.96 -1.59 -14.72
N LEU A 452 -4.04 -1.31 -13.95
CA LEU A 452 -4.44 0.04 -13.58
C LEU A 452 -3.41 0.69 -12.67
N GLU A 453 -2.82 -0.06 -11.77
CA GLU A 453 -1.77 0.43 -10.86
C GLU A 453 -0.54 0.92 -11.62
N ARG A 454 -0.16 0.23 -12.70
CA ARG A 454 0.97 0.68 -13.55
C ARG A 454 0.71 2.06 -14.15
N ILE A 455 -0.53 2.33 -14.55
CA ILE A 455 -0.95 3.61 -15.11
C ILE A 455 -1.01 4.67 -14.01
N TRP A 456 -1.55 4.37 -12.85
CA TRP A 456 -1.60 5.28 -11.71
C TRP A 456 -0.19 5.72 -11.30
N ARG A 457 0.77 4.79 -11.27
CA ARG A 457 2.19 5.08 -10.99
C ARG A 457 2.85 5.93 -12.06
N LYS A 458 2.53 5.73 -13.35
CA LYS A 458 3.07 6.53 -14.45
C LYS A 458 2.53 7.96 -14.44
N ASN A 459 1.25 8.12 -14.12
CA ASN A 459 0.57 9.42 -14.14
C ASN A 459 0.87 10.26 -12.89
N SER A 460 1.18 9.64 -11.75
CA SER A 460 1.57 10.35 -10.54
C SER A 460 2.92 11.08 -10.69
N LYS A 461 3.80 10.61 -11.57
CA LYS A 461 5.07 11.27 -11.89
C LYS A 461 4.94 12.54 -12.74
N LYS A 462 3.79 12.76 -13.36
CA LYS A 462 3.50 13.98 -14.11
C LYS A 462 2.87 15.01 -13.16
N SER A 463 3.69 15.86 -12.57
CA SER A 463 3.46 16.71 -11.40
C SER A 463 2.37 17.80 -11.50
N ASN A 464 1.52 17.85 -12.52
CA ASN A 464 0.55 18.95 -12.69
C ASN A 464 -0.88 18.54 -13.06
N VAL A 465 -1.24 17.26 -12.97
CA VAL A 465 -2.64 16.84 -13.21
C VAL A 465 -3.23 16.43 -11.87
N ASN A 466 -4.33 17.08 -11.49
CA ASN A 466 -5.22 16.64 -10.39
C ASN A 466 -5.59 15.17 -10.64
N ASN A 467 -4.85 14.25 -10.04
CA ASN A 467 -4.87 12.84 -10.42
C ASN A 467 -6.04 12.13 -9.72
N SER A 468 -7.27 12.52 -10.13
CA SER A 468 -8.50 11.97 -9.57
C SER A 468 -8.55 10.44 -9.65
N THR A 469 -7.90 9.84 -10.66
CA THR A 469 -7.83 8.39 -10.82
C THR A 469 -6.92 7.74 -9.79
N ALA A 470 -5.77 8.37 -9.48
CA ALA A 470 -4.88 7.88 -8.42
C ALA A 470 -5.52 8.00 -7.02
N GLN A 471 -6.34 9.04 -6.79
CA GLN A 471 -7.10 9.16 -5.54
C GLN A 471 -8.15 8.05 -5.40
N LEU A 472 -8.84 7.71 -6.49
CA LEU A 472 -9.78 6.59 -6.50
C LEU A 472 -9.06 5.25 -6.29
N GLY A 473 -7.87 5.07 -6.88
CA GLY A 473 -7.02 3.90 -6.65
C GLY A 473 -6.63 3.75 -5.18
N ARG A 474 -6.20 4.83 -4.52
CA ARG A 474 -5.92 4.82 -3.07
C ARG A 474 -7.15 4.43 -2.26
N ARG A 475 -8.30 5.06 -2.54
CA ARG A 475 -9.56 4.71 -1.86
C ARG A 475 -9.93 3.24 -2.04
N LEU A 476 -9.69 2.69 -3.23
CA LEU A 476 -9.92 1.27 -3.50
C LEU A 476 -9.03 0.39 -2.61
N HIS A 477 -7.73 0.70 -2.53
CA HIS A 477 -6.78 -0.02 -1.68
C HIS A 477 -7.12 0.11 -0.19
N ASP A 478 -7.54 1.30 0.27
CA ASP A 478 -7.96 1.51 1.66
C ASP A 478 -9.16 0.63 2.03
N LEU A 479 -10.14 0.53 1.13
CA LEU A 479 -11.30 -0.35 1.33
C LEU A 479 -10.89 -1.83 1.35
N MET A 480 -10.03 -2.25 0.41
CA MET A 480 -9.52 -3.62 0.37
C MET A 480 -8.77 -3.97 1.65
N LEU A 481 -7.87 -3.08 2.10
CA LEU A 481 -7.11 -3.27 3.33
C LEU A 481 -8.02 -3.35 4.57
N ARG A 482 -9.05 -2.51 4.64
CA ARG A 482 -10.04 -2.54 5.73
C ARG A 482 -10.82 -3.85 5.74
N ILE A 483 -11.25 -4.34 4.58
CA ILE A 483 -11.94 -5.63 4.46
C ILE A 483 -11.03 -6.77 4.94
N LEU A 484 -9.75 -6.76 4.56
CA LEU A 484 -8.77 -7.75 5.00
C LEU A 484 -8.48 -7.67 6.50
N LYS A 485 -8.53 -6.47 7.09
CA LYS A 485 -8.24 -6.24 8.51
C LYS A 485 -9.41 -6.61 9.42
N GLU A 486 -10.62 -6.21 9.08
CA GLU A 486 -11.78 -6.21 9.98
C GLU A 486 -12.86 -7.24 9.58
N GLY A 487 -12.75 -7.79 8.38
CA GLY A 487 -13.83 -8.46 7.70
C GLY A 487 -14.74 -7.45 7.00
N GLY A 488 -15.20 -7.76 5.79
CA GLY A 488 -15.99 -6.83 5.00
C GLY A 488 -17.46 -6.74 5.48
N SER A 489 -17.90 -5.54 5.84
CA SER A 489 -19.32 -5.25 5.98
C SER A 489 -19.98 -5.08 4.61
N VAL A 490 -21.31 -5.21 4.56
CA VAL A 490 -22.09 -4.95 3.33
C VAL A 490 -21.87 -3.52 2.80
N ASN A 491 -21.65 -2.56 3.70
CA ASN A 491 -21.34 -1.17 3.33
C ASN A 491 -19.93 -1.03 2.74
N ASP A 492 -18.97 -1.80 3.22
CA ASP A 492 -17.59 -1.78 2.68
C ASP A 492 -17.56 -2.33 1.25
N PHE A 493 -18.21 -3.47 1.01
CA PHE A 493 -18.33 -4.04 -0.33
C PHE A 493 -19.14 -3.16 -1.28
N THR A 494 -20.20 -2.52 -0.80
CA THR A 494 -20.98 -1.55 -1.60
C THR A 494 -20.13 -0.33 -1.96
N SER A 495 -19.34 0.18 -1.02
CA SER A 495 -18.40 1.28 -1.24
C SER A 495 -17.26 0.88 -2.18
N LEU A 496 -16.81 -0.38 -2.11
CA LEU A 496 -15.80 -0.96 -2.99
C LEU A 496 -16.31 -0.96 -4.44
N VAL A 497 -17.49 -1.54 -4.69
CA VAL A 497 -18.11 -1.60 -6.03
C VAL A 497 -18.42 -0.20 -6.56
N ARG A 498 -18.88 0.72 -5.72
CA ARG A 498 -19.03 2.13 -6.10
C ARG A 498 -17.71 2.74 -6.57
N THR A 499 -16.63 2.52 -5.83
CA THR A 499 -15.29 3.05 -6.18
C THR A 499 -14.78 2.44 -7.50
N MET A 500 -15.02 1.14 -7.72
CA MET A 500 -14.75 0.48 -9.00
C MET A 500 -15.49 1.17 -10.16
N GLY A 501 -16.77 1.51 -9.97
CA GLY A 501 -17.55 2.21 -10.97
C GLY A 501 -17.06 3.63 -11.26
N MET A 502 -16.65 4.35 -10.24
CA MET A 502 -16.02 5.67 -10.42
C MET A 502 -14.70 5.57 -11.20
N ILE A 503 -13.93 4.50 -11.02
CA ILE A 503 -12.73 4.20 -11.80
C ILE A 503 -13.12 3.87 -13.22
N GLU A 504 -14.09 2.94 -13.45
CA GLU A 504 -14.55 2.54 -14.78
C GLU A 504 -15.02 3.73 -15.60
N SER A 505 -15.76 4.65 -15.00
CA SER A 505 -16.19 5.89 -15.67
C SER A 505 -15.04 6.76 -16.20
N LYS A 506 -13.82 6.61 -15.65
CA LYS A 506 -12.60 7.30 -16.09
C LYS A 506 -11.85 6.54 -17.18
N ILE A 507 -11.88 5.21 -17.13
CA ILE A 507 -11.08 4.37 -18.02
C ILE A 507 -11.84 3.87 -19.24
N LYS A 508 -13.17 3.93 -19.26
CA LYS A 508 -14.00 3.46 -20.40
C LYS A 508 -13.64 4.09 -21.74
N MET A 509 -13.11 5.31 -21.72
CA MET A 509 -12.66 6.03 -22.93
C MET A 509 -11.47 5.35 -23.63
N GLU A 510 -10.74 4.46 -22.94
CA GLU A 510 -9.66 3.68 -23.55
C GLU A 510 -10.16 2.81 -24.71
N GLY A 511 -11.41 2.33 -24.64
CA GLY A 511 -12.04 1.59 -25.72
C GLY A 511 -12.21 2.38 -27.03
N GLU A 512 -12.29 3.71 -26.94
CA GLU A 512 -12.44 4.62 -28.09
C GLU A 512 -11.10 4.94 -28.78
N ARG A 513 -9.96 4.69 -28.08
CA ARG A 513 -8.62 4.93 -28.61
C ARG A 513 -8.20 3.84 -29.60
N LYS A 514 -7.28 4.17 -30.49
CA LYS A 514 -6.62 3.15 -31.32
C LYS A 514 -5.83 2.20 -30.42
N GLU A 515 -5.71 0.96 -30.81
CA GLU A 515 -5.06 -0.10 -30.02
C GLU A 515 -3.63 0.28 -29.61
N SER A 516 -2.86 0.89 -30.52
CA SER A 516 -1.50 1.37 -30.26
C SER A 516 -1.41 2.55 -29.27
N GLU A 517 -2.51 3.24 -29.00
CA GLU A 517 -2.60 4.41 -28.13
C GLU A 517 -3.22 4.09 -26.77
N ARG A 518 -3.72 2.85 -26.59
CA ARG A 518 -4.35 2.42 -25.34
C ARG A 518 -3.32 2.25 -24.23
N GLU A 519 -3.60 2.85 -23.09
CA GLU A 519 -2.84 2.61 -21.87
C GLU A 519 -3.32 1.32 -21.15
N ILE A 520 -4.61 0.96 -21.36
CA ILE A 520 -5.25 -0.24 -20.81
C ILE A 520 -5.56 -1.19 -21.97
N ASN A 521 -4.83 -2.29 -22.04
CA ASN A 521 -4.93 -3.23 -23.16
C ASN A 521 -6.27 -3.98 -23.20
N MET A 522 -6.86 -4.26 -22.04
CA MET A 522 -8.15 -4.96 -21.91
C MET A 522 -9.00 -4.29 -20.83
N PRO A 523 -10.34 -4.24 -21.01
CA PRO A 523 -11.24 -3.76 -19.96
C PRO A 523 -11.13 -4.64 -18.72
N VAL A 524 -11.26 -4.02 -17.54
CA VAL A 524 -11.31 -4.80 -16.29
C VAL A 524 -12.60 -5.61 -16.28
N HIS A 525 -12.48 -6.94 -16.17
CA HIS A 525 -13.62 -7.86 -16.25
C HIS A 525 -13.30 -9.21 -15.62
N GLY A 526 -14.33 -9.97 -15.30
CA GLY A 526 -14.24 -11.37 -14.89
C GLY A 526 -14.06 -11.55 -13.38
N LEU A 527 -14.54 -10.60 -12.54
CA LEU A 527 -14.68 -10.82 -11.10
C LEU A 527 -15.75 -11.87 -10.80
N LYS A 528 -15.51 -12.64 -9.75
CA LYS A 528 -16.43 -13.69 -9.29
C LYS A 528 -17.81 -13.12 -8.92
N PRO A 529 -18.89 -13.78 -9.33
CA PRO A 529 -20.25 -13.37 -8.99
C PRO A 529 -20.54 -13.36 -7.48
N GLU A 530 -19.74 -14.01 -6.65
CA GLU A 530 -19.85 -14.05 -5.19
C GLU A 530 -19.80 -12.65 -4.56
N PHE A 531 -19.20 -11.67 -5.22
CA PHE A 531 -19.28 -10.25 -4.83
C PHE A 531 -20.72 -9.76 -4.64
N LEU A 532 -21.67 -10.25 -5.46
CA LEU A 532 -23.09 -9.87 -5.37
C LEU A 532 -23.74 -10.24 -4.03
N LEU A 533 -23.27 -11.32 -3.40
CA LEU A 533 -23.77 -11.78 -2.10
C LEU A 533 -23.32 -10.90 -0.92
N LYS A 534 -22.30 -10.07 -1.15
CA LYS A 534 -21.70 -9.19 -0.15
C LYS A 534 -22.25 -7.76 -0.19
N LEU A 535 -23.07 -7.42 -1.17
CA LEU A 535 -23.61 -6.07 -1.34
C LEU A 535 -24.81 -5.80 -0.44
N ASP A 536 -25.02 -4.53 -0.11
CA ASP A 536 -26.15 -4.07 0.69
C ASP A 536 -27.47 -4.11 -0.10
N THR A 537 -28.12 -5.26 -0.10
CA THR A 537 -29.43 -5.44 -0.76
C THR A 537 -30.57 -4.70 -0.06
N GLY A 538 -30.36 -4.08 1.10
CA GLY A 538 -31.32 -3.16 1.74
C GLY A 538 -31.49 -1.84 0.95
N ARG A 539 -30.47 -1.44 0.16
CA ARG A 539 -30.51 -0.22 -0.63
C ARG A 539 -31.13 -0.44 -2.01
N VAL A 540 -32.08 0.42 -2.37
CA VAL A 540 -32.76 0.34 -3.66
C VAL A 540 -31.79 0.55 -4.83
N GLU A 541 -30.81 1.44 -4.72
CA GLU A 541 -29.82 1.70 -5.74
C GLU A 541 -29.00 0.45 -6.08
N VAL A 542 -28.64 -0.33 -5.07
CA VAL A 542 -27.90 -1.59 -5.23
C VAL A 542 -28.75 -2.60 -6.01
N ARG A 543 -30.03 -2.75 -5.63
CA ARG A 543 -30.94 -3.68 -6.31
C ARG A 543 -31.19 -3.29 -7.78
N LEU A 544 -31.43 -2.01 -8.04
CA LEU A 544 -31.60 -1.47 -9.41
C LEU A 544 -30.32 -1.64 -10.23
N ALA A 545 -29.15 -1.35 -9.66
CA ALA A 545 -27.87 -1.52 -10.35
C ALA A 545 -27.59 -2.99 -10.70
N MET A 546 -27.83 -3.92 -9.76
CA MET A 546 -27.70 -5.35 -10.02
C MET A 546 -28.62 -5.84 -11.14
N ALA A 547 -29.87 -5.38 -11.13
CA ALA A 547 -30.83 -5.75 -12.17
C ALA A 547 -30.39 -5.27 -13.55
N LEU A 548 -29.97 -4.00 -13.68
CA LEU A 548 -29.46 -3.44 -14.93
C LEU A 548 -28.18 -4.17 -15.39
N ALA A 549 -27.21 -4.33 -14.49
CA ALA A 549 -25.92 -4.95 -14.83
C ALA A 549 -26.07 -6.40 -15.29
N SER A 550 -27.10 -7.11 -14.80
CA SER A 550 -27.40 -8.51 -15.11
C SER A 550 -28.08 -8.73 -16.47
N ILE A 551 -28.39 -7.67 -17.22
CA ILE A 551 -29.09 -7.82 -18.52
C ILE A 551 -28.17 -8.56 -19.50
N ALA A 552 -28.61 -9.75 -19.86
CA ALA A 552 -27.88 -10.74 -20.65
C ALA A 552 -28.08 -10.53 -22.16
N PRO A 553 -27.25 -11.17 -23.00
CA PRO A 553 -27.44 -11.17 -24.45
C PRO A 553 -28.74 -11.86 -24.83
N THR A 554 -29.59 -11.18 -25.60
CA THR A 554 -30.84 -11.72 -26.10
C THR A 554 -31.21 -11.04 -27.44
N GLY A 555 -31.74 -11.79 -28.36
CA GLY A 555 -32.34 -11.24 -29.59
C GLY A 555 -31.40 -10.34 -30.42
N GLY A 556 -30.11 -10.66 -30.51
CA GLY A 556 -29.11 -9.86 -31.22
C GLY A 556 -28.48 -8.70 -30.42
N ALA A 557 -29.04 -8.37 -29.26
CA ALA A 557 -28.40 -7.44 -28.35
C ALA A 557 -27.37 -8.17 -27.46
N GLY A 558 -26.20 -7.60 -27.30
CA GLY A 558 -25.12 -8.13 -26.42
C GLY A 558 -25.39 -7.95 -24.93
N TYR A 559 -24.36 -8.20 -24.11
CA TYR A 559 -24.38 -7.82 -22.69
C TYR A 559 -24.60 -6.31 -22.56
N ILE A 560 -25.28 -5.89 -21.49
CA ILE A 560 -25.58 -4.48 -21.23
C ILE A 560 -24.31 -3.60 -21.28
N ARG A 561 -23.18 -4.12 -20.84
CA ARG A 561 -21.88 -3.43 -20.86
C ARG A 561 -21.55 -2.85 -22.25
N ALA A 562 -21.82 -3.57 -23.31
CA ALA A 562 -21.59 -3.09 -24.66
C ALA A 562 -22.46 -1.89 -25.05
N ASN A 563 -23.56 -1.64 -24.34
CA ASN A 563 -24.36 -0.44 -24.49
C ASN A 563 -23.85 0.77 -23.70
N LEU A 564 -22.94 0.53 -22.70
CA LEU A 564 -22.36 1.55 -21.84
C LEU A 564 -20.99 2.03 -22.31
N GLU A 565 -20.21 1.13 -22.94
CA GLU A 565 -18.81 1.36 -23.32
C GLU A 565 -18.38 0.52 -24.54
N GLN A 566 -17.23 0.85 -25.13
CA GLN A 566 -16.71 0.23 -26.37
C GLN A 566 -16.07 -1.15 -26.07
N VAL A 567 -16.90 -2.12 -25.72
CA VAL A 567 -16.52 -3.53 -25.57
C VAL A 567 -17.26 -4.40 -26.59
N GLN A 568 -16.73 -5.59 -26.89
CA GLN A 568 -17.39 -6.53 -27.76
C GLN A 568 -18.73 -7.01 -27.15
N PRO A 569 -19.82 -7.03 -27.90
CA PRO A 569 -21.15 -7.32 -27.35
C PRO A 569 -21.28 -8.67 -26.64
N MET A 570 -20.57 -9.71 -27.12
CA MET A 570 -20.62 -11.06 -26.57
C MET A 570 -19.41 -11.40 -25.69
N GLU A 571 -18.36 -10.56 -25.74
CA GLU A 571 -17.12 -10.74 -24.98
C GLU A 571 -16.75 -9.43 -24.24
N PRO A 572 -17.44 -9.11 -23.14
CA PRO A 572 -17.29 -7.82 -22.44
C PRO A 572 -15.91 -7.61 -21.79
N GLY A 573 -15.04 -8.63 -21.79
CA GLY A 573 -13.64 -8.56 -21.39
C GLY A 573 -12.67 -8.11 -22.49
N LYS A 574 -13.17 -7.76 -23.69
CA LYS A 574 -12.35 -7.31 -24.83
C LYS A 574 -12.82 -5.95 -25.34
N TRP A 575 -11.87 -5.06 -25.60
CA TRP A 575 -12.18 -3.83 -26.33
C TRP A 575 -12.65 -4.14 -27.77
N GLY A 576 -13.55 -3.33 -28.28
CA GLY A 576 -14.08 -3.51 -29.65
C GLY A 576 -15.19 -2.52 -29.98
N THR A 577 -15.75 -2.67 -31.15
CA THR A 577 -16.92 -1.89 -31.54
C THR A 577 -18.14 -2.37 -30.78
N GLY A 578 -18.48 -1.66 -29.71
CA GLY A 578 -19.68 -1.91 -28.94
C GLY A 578 -20.94 -1.38 -29.62
N GLN A 579 -22.08 -1.67 -29.04
CA GLN A 579 -23.37 -1.12 -29.38
C GLN A 579 -23.71 0.08 -28.47
N VAL A 580 -22.71 0.95 -28.24
CA VAL A 580 -22.80 2.03 -27.26
C VAL A 580 -24.00 2.93 -27.51
N ALA A 581 -24.77 3.18 -26.47
CA ALA A 581 -25.94 4.02 -26.46
C ALA A 581 -26.11 4.81 -25.15
N TRP A 582 -25.03 4.99 -24.42
CA TRP A 582 -25.03 5.68 -23.12
C TRP A 582 -24.91 7.19 -23.34
N TYR A 583 -25.92 7.80 -23.93
CA TYR A 583 -25.95 9.22 -24.32
C TYR A 583 -27.07 9.97 -23.62
N GLY A 584 -26.79 11.21 -23.19
CA GLY A 584 -27.77 12.13 -22.61
C GLY A 584 -27.23 12.81 -21.35
N ASN A 585 -27.95 13.84 -20.90
CA ASN A 585 -27.55 14.68 -19.77
C ASN A 585 -28.07 14.17 -18.40
N SER A 586 -29.02 13.23 -18.42
CA SER A 586 -29.58 12.61 -17.20
C SER A 586 -29.52 11.09 -17.30
N LEU A 587 -29.58 10.41 -16.16
CA LEU A 587 -29.60 8.96 -16.12
C LEU A 587 -30.78 8.39 -16.92
N GLN A 588 -31.95 9.02 -16.85
CA GLN A 588 -33.13 8.64 -17.62
C GLN A 588 -32.87 8.67 -19.12
N SER A 589 -32.29 9.78 -19.63
CA SER A 589 -32.01 9.91 -21.07
C SER A 589 -30.99 8.88 -21.53
N LYS A 590 -29.96 8.58 -20.75
CA LYS A 590 -28.98 7.52 -21.02
C LYS A 590 -29.65 6.13 -21.09
N ILE A 591 -30.49 5.80 -20.13
CA ILE A 591 -31.22 4.52 -20.10
C ILE A 591 -32.18 4.42 -21.28
N ILE A 592 -32.92 5.48 -21.62
CA ILE A 592 -33.83 5.51 -22.74
C ILE A 592 -33.08 5.25 -24.06
N SER A 593 -31.92 5.84 -24.25
CA SER A 593 -31.07 5.61 -25.40
C SER A 593 -30.67 4.14 -25.52
N VAL A 594 -30.33 3.49 -24.42
CA VAL A 594 -30.04 2.04 -24.33
C VAL A 594 -31.30 1.23 -24.71
N ILE A 595 -32.48 1.58 -24.15
CA ILE A 595 -33.73 0.90 -24.48
C ILE A 595 -33.97 0.92 -25.98
N LYS A 596 -33.91 2.11 -26.62
CA LYS A 596 -34.12 2.28 -28.04
C LYS A 596 -33.12 1.46 -28.87
N ARG A 597 -31.85 1.47 -28.49
CA ARG A 597 -30.81 0.69 -29.17
C ARG A 597 -31.06 -0.81 -29.09
N ARG A 598 -31.33 -1.34 -27.90
CA ARG A 598 -31.60 -2.78 -27.73
C ARG A 598 -32.85 -3.25 -28.42
N MET A 599 -33.90 -2.42 -28.49
CA MET A 599 -35.10 -2.73 -29.28
C MET A 599 -34.80 -2.80 -30.77
N LEU A 600 -33.98 -1.90 -31.32
CA LEU A 600 -33.55 -1.93 -32.70
C LEU A 600 -32.71 -3.17 -33.04
N ASP A 601 -31.73 -3.48 -32.19
CA ASP A 601 -30.85 -4.66 -32.35
C ASP A 601 -31.68 -5.95 -32.36
N SER A 602 -32.69 -6.04 -31.49
CA SER A 602 -33.61 -7.17 -31.44
C SER A 602 -34.49 -7.29 -32.69
N GLN A 603 -34.90 -6.19 -33.30
CA GLN A 603 -35.69 -6.21 -34.51
C GLN A 603 -34.87 -6.66 -35.75
N ASN A 604 -33.63 -6.21 -35.85
CA ASN A 604 -32.74 -6.54 -36.97
C ASN A 604 -32.34 -8.03 -36.98
N SER A 605 -32.23 -8.67 -35.82
CA SER A 605 -31.91 -10.10 -35.73
C SER A 605 -33.05 -11.02 -36.14
N ASN A 606 -34.29 -10.53 -36.10
CA ASN A 606 -35.47 -11.32 -36.44
C ASN A 606 -35.73 -11.42 -37.94
N SER A 607 -35.04 -10.61 -38.75
CA SER A 607 -35.23 -10.64 -40.23
C SER A 607 -34.63 -11.88 -40.89
N GLY A 608 -33.95 -12.79 -40.16
CA GLY A 608 -33.26 -13.94 -40.76
C GLY A 608 -33.55 -15.33 -40.17
N LYS A 609 -34.28 -15.49 -39.06
CA LYS A 609 -34.56 -16.82 -38.47
C LYS A 609 -35.93 -16.88 -37.81
N GLN A 610 -36.85 -17.59 -38.43
CA GLN A 610 -38.07 -18.08 -37.78
C GLN A 610 -37.69 -19.14 -36.73
N GLY A 611 -37.94 -18.91 -35.42
CA GLY A 611 -37.93 -19.99 -34.46
C GLY A 611 -37.26 -19.81 -33.10
N SER A 612 -36.82 -18.61 -32.69
CA SER A 612 -36.30 -18.44 -31.32
C SER A 612 -37.34 -17.82 -30.39
N SER A 613 -37.69 -18.52 -29.33
CA SER A 613 -38.83 -18.24 -28.44
C SER A 613 -38.62 -17.13 -27.39
N ASN A 614 -37.47 -16.46 -27.32
CA ASN A 614 -37.24 -15.43 -26.32
C ASN A 614 -36.46 -14.23 -26.90
N ASN A 615 -37.21 -13.30 -27.50
CA ASN A 615 -36.64 -12.11 -28.18
C ASN A 615 -36.73 -10.82 -27.34
N ASN A 616 -36.97 -10.90 -26.04
CA ASN A 616 -37.04 -9.69 -25.20
C ASN A 616 -35.63 -9.17 -24.88
N PRO A 617 -35.24 -7.96 -25.32
CA PRO A 617 -33.91 -7.40 -25.16
C PRO A 617 -33.61 -6.99 -23.72
N PHE A 618 -34.54 -7.17 -22.77
CA PHE A 618 -34.44 -6.74 -21.37
C PHE A 618 -34.41 -7.92 -20.40
N TYR A 619 -34.04 -9.10 -20.83
CA TYR A 619 -33.86 -10.25 -19.93
C TYR A 619 -32.65 -10.07 -19.06
N GLY A 620 -32.84 -10.10 -17.72
CA GLY A 620 -31.77 -10.04 -16.70
C GLY A 620 -31.77 -11.25 -15.79
N LEU A 621 -30.58 -11.65 -15.34
CA LEU A 621 -30.37 -12.74 -14.40
C LEU A 621 -30.89 -12.37 -13.00
N ILE A 622 -30.75 -11.09 -12.59
CA ILE A 622 -31.27 -10.56 -11.33
C ILE A 622 -32.55 -9.79 -11.61
N ARG A 623 -33.57 -10.09 -10.81
CA ARG A 623 -34.93 -9.54 -10.95
C ARG A 623 -35.35 -8.91 -9.63
N ILE A 624 -35.76 -7.65 -9.70
CA ILE A 624 -36.16 -6.85 -8.55
C ILE A 624 -37.68 -6.83 -8.37
N GLN A 625 -38.13 -6.33 -7.23
CA GLN A 625 -39.54 -6.14 -6.99
C GLN A 625 -40.05 -4.92 -7.77
N PRO A 626 -41.33 -4.94 -8.25
CA PRO A 626 -41.93 -3.76 -8.89
C PRO A 626 -41.85 -2.49 -8.01
N GLU A 627 -41.93 -2.64 -6.69
CA GLU A 627 -41.84 -1.56 -5.72
C GLU A 627 -40.51 -0.80 -5.75
N ASP A 628 -39.41 -1.50 -6.06
CA ASP A 628 -38.08 -0.88 -6.21
C ASP A 628 -38.05 0.06 -7.40
N VAL A 629 -38.76 -0.31 -8.47
CA VAL A 629 -38.88 0.50 -9.67
C VAL A 629 -39.75 1.74 -9.42
N ILE A 630 -40.73 1.65 -8.51
CA ILE A 630 -41.56 2.82 -8.13
C ILE A 630 -40.69 3.88 -7.44
N ASP A 631 -39.75 3.50 -6.58
CA ASP A 631 -38.80 4.45 -5.98
C ASP A 631 -38.00 5.20 -7.05
N TYR A 632 -37.60 4.51 -8.12
CA TYR A 632 -36.94 5.16 -9.25
C TYR A 632 -37.87 6.13 -10.00
N ILE A 633 -39.11 5.75 -10.28
CA ILE A 633 -40.10 6.58 -10.97
C ILE A 633 -40.43 7.83 -10.17
N THR A 634 -40.59 7.71 -8.85
CA THR A 634 -40.92 8.80 -7.93
C THR A 634 -39.70 9.70 -7.60
N GLY A 635 -38.50 9.35 -8.03
CA GLY A 635 -37.31 10.16 -7.81
C GLY A 635 -36.68 9.99 -6.42
N MET A 636 -37.00 8.92 -5.72
CA MET A 636 -36.47 8.61 -4.37
C MET A 636 -35.12 7.89 -4.40
N VAL A 637 -34.50 7.77 -5.57
CA VAL A 637 -33.24 7.04 -5.79
C VAL A 637 -32.10 8.02 -6.03
N ASP A 638 -30.93 7.80 -5.39
CA ASP A 638 -29.70 8.48 -5.73
C ASP A 638 -29.18 7.97 -7.08
N GLU A 639 -29.48 8.73 -8.14
CA GLU A 639 -29.14 8.37 -9.53
C GLU A 639 -27.63 8.31 -9.77
N ARG A 640 -26.84 9.12 -9.07
CA ARG A 640 -25.37 9.09 -9.17
C ARG A 640 -24.81 7.84 -8.53
N LEU A 641 -25.31 7.46 -7.37
CA LEU A 641 -24.93 6.20 -6.72
C LEU A 641 -25.31 5.00 -7.60
N LEU A 642 -26.53 5.02 -8.18
CA LEU A 642 -26.98 3.98 -9.08
C LEU A 642 -26.06 3.85 -10.31
N GLU A 643 -25.66 4.96 -10.92
CA GLU A 643 -24.74 4.98 -12.07
C GLU A 643 -23.34 4.47 -11.66
N ASP A 644 -22.78 4.93 -10.53
CA ASP A 644 -21.49 4.46 -10.02
C ASP A 644 -21.51 2.94 -9.77
N LEU A 645 -22.56 2.43 -9.12
CA LEU A 645 -22.71 1.00 -8.85
C LEU A 645 -22.87 0.18 -10.15
N LEU A 646 -23.65 0.69 -11.11
CA LEU A 646 -23.82 0.04 -12.41
C LEU A 646 -22.48 -0.19 -13.10
N PHE A 647 -21.64 0.85 -13.19
CA PHE A 647 -20.32 0.73 -13.81
C PHE A 647 -19.38 -0.21 -13.03
N GLY A 648 -19.44 -0.20 -11.68
CA GLY A 648 -18.64 -1.13 -10.86
C GLY A 648 -19.03 -2.59 -11.07
N LEU A 649 -20.32 -2.86 -11.25
CA LEU A 649 -20.85 -4.19 -11.51
C LEU A 649 -20.52 -4.70 -12.94
N MET A 650 -20.02 -3.85 -13.84
CA MET A 650 -19.51 -4.30 -15.14
C MET A 650 -18.23 -5.12 -15.05
N TRP A 651 -17.51 -5.08 -13.91
CA TRP A 651 -16.32 -5.90 -13.68
C TRP A 651 -16.65 -7.38 -13.39
N ILE A 652 -17.91 -7.69 -13.02
CA ILE A 652 -18.34 -9.05 -12.68
C ILE A 652 -18.49 -9.91 -13.95
N ASP A 653 -18.15 -11.19 -13.85
CA ASP A 653 -18.40 -12.18 -14.91
C ASP A 653 -19.85 -12.65 -14.88
N TRP A 654 -20.71 -11.93 -15.56
CA TRP A 654 -22.13 -12.25 -15.67
C TRP A 654 -22.42 -13.53 -16.45
N ARG A 655 -21.46 -14.09 -17.21
CA ARG A 655 -21.62 -15.37 -17.91
C ARG A 655 -21.74 -16.53 -16.93
N ASN A 656 -21.01 -16.45 -15.83
CA ASN A 656 -20.94 -17.47 -14.79
C ASN A 656 -21.82 -17.15 -13.57
N ALA A 657 -22.69 -16.13 -13.66
CA ALA A 657 -23.43 -15.60 -12.52
C ALA A 657 -24.77 -16.32 -12.24
N GLN A 658 -25.20 -17.32 -13.02
CA GLN A 658 -26.54 -17.92 -12.92
C GLN A 658 -26.86 -18.47 -11.52
N ARG A 659 -25.97 -19.26 -10.92
CA ARG A 659 -26.15 -19.85 -9.60
C ARG A 659 -26.29 -18.77 -8.51
N ILE A 660 -25.39 -17.81 -8.51
CA ILE A 660 -25.36 -16.72 -7.54
C ILE A 660 -26.56 -15.80 -7.71
N SER A 661 -26.93 -15.48 -8.97
CA SER A 661 -28.11 -14.66 -9.26
C SER A 661 -29.41 -15.31 -8.75
N ALA A 662 -29.55 -16.65 -8.79
CA ALA A 662 -30.67 -17.35 -8.20
C ALA A 662 -30.74 -17.18 -6.68
N GLU A 663 -29.60 -17.18 -6.00
CA GLU A 663 -29.52 -16.92 -4.55
C GLU A 663 -29.86 -15.46 -4.22
N VAL A 664 -29.29 -14.51 -4.97
CA VAL A 664 -29.61 -13.08 -4.84
C VAL A 664 -31.10 -12.86 -5.03
N ASN A 665 -31.72 -13.43 -6.07
CA ASN A 665 -33.16 -13.32 -6.30
C ASN A 665 -34.00 -13.83 -5.13
N ARG A 666 -33.58 -14.91 -4.44
CA ARG A 666 -34.27 -15.37 -3.21
C ARG A 666 -34.18 -14.33 -2.08
N ARG A 667 -33.03 -13.66 -1.90
CA ARG A 667 -32.88 -12.59 -0.91
C ARG A 667 -33.74 -11.36 -1.24
N LEU A 668 -33.89 -11.05 -2.54
CA LEU A 668 -34.68 -9.93 -3.04
C LEU A 668 -36.20 -10.21 -3.10
N SER A 669 -36.65 -11.41 -2.80
CA SER A 669 -38.10 -11.82 -2.93
C SER A 669 -38.98 -11.27 -1.81
N LYS A 670 -38.47 -10.49 -0.84
CA LYS A 670 -39.29 -9.90 0.22
C LYS A 670 -40.15 -8.76 -0.31
N TYR A 671 -41.44 -8.85 -0.12
CA TYR A 671 -42.42 -7.82 -0.50
C TYR A 671 -42.34 -6.60 0.43
N THR A 672 -42.62 -5.43 -0.17
CA THR A 672 -42.92 -4.20 0.56
C THR A 672 -44.38 -3.80 0.31
N ASP A 673 -45.02 -3.08 1.24
CA ASP A 673 -46.44 -2.70 1.11
C ASP A 673 -46.69 -1.47 0.22
N LYS A 674 -45.76 -1.16 -0.72
CA LYS A 674 -45.93 -0.04 -1.62
C LYS A 674 -46.99 -0.32 -2.69
N ILE A 675 -47.80 0.71 -2.94
CA ILE A 675 -48.83 0.65 -4.01
C ILE A 675 -48.14 0.76 -5.37
N ILE A 676 -48.41 -0.21 -6.24
CA ILE A 676 -47.94 -0.20 -7.61
C ILE A 676 -48.93 0.62 -8.46
N PRO A 677 -48.47 1.73 -9.13
CA PRO A 677 -49.35 2.48 -10.03
C PRO A 677 -49.83 1.64 -11.20
N LEU A 678 -51.16 1.72 -11.49
CA LEU A 678 -51.75 0.98 -12.59
C LEU A 678 -51.14 1.33 -13.93
N GLN A 679 -50.73 2.59 -14.13
CA GLN A 679 -50.01 3.05 -15.30
C GLN A 679 -48.69 2.25 -15.48
N TYR A 680 -47.88 2.10 -14.43
CA TYR A 680 -46.64 1.31 -14.49
C TYR A 680 -46.98 -0.17 -14.81
N ALA A 681 -47.92 -0.76 -14.10
CA ALA A 681 -48.31 -2.16 -14.33
C ALA A 681 -48.71 -2.40 -15.80
N LEU A 682 -49.52 -1.50 -16.36
CA LEU A 682 -49.96 -1.55 -17.73
C LEU A 682 -48.83 -1.43 -18.76
N LEU A 683 -47.99 -0.39 -18.60
CA LEU A 683 -46.86 -0.14 -19.51
C LEU A 683 -45.83 -1.27 -19.43
N LYS A 684 -45.46 -1.69 -18.21
CA LYS A 684 -44.45 -2.73 -17.96
C LYS A 684 -44.86 -4.08 -18.54
N SER A 685 -46.15 -4.39 -18.61
CA SER A 685 -46.65 -5.64 -19.17
C SER A 685 -46.22 -5.88 -20.60
N LEU A 686 -45.95 -4.80 -21.39
CA LEU A 686 -45.47 -4.89 -22.77
C LEU A 686 -43.95 -5.08 -22.89
N PHE A 687 -43.22 -4.96 -21.77
CA PHE A 687 -41.76 -5.05 -21.75
C PHE A 687 -41.28 -6.20 -20.83
N LEU A 688 -42.17 -7.20 -20.60
CA LEU A 688 -41.81 -8.40 -19.84
C LEU A 688 -40.95 -9.35 -20.68
N PRO A 689 -40.00 -10.07 -20.10
CA PRO A 689 -39.10 -10.97 -20.81
C PRO A 689 -39.78 -12.29 -21.25
N ASN A 690 -40.93 -12.62 -20.66
CA ASN A 690 -41.63 -13.88 -20.89
C ASN A 690 -43.04 -13.62 -21.39
N ASP A 691 -43.64 -14.65 -22.05
CA ASP A 691 -45.05 -14.61 -22.42
C ASP A 691 -45.95 -14.45 -21.21
N ILE A 692 -47.03 -13.69 -21.33
CA ILE A 692 -48.04 -13.55 -20.31
C ILE A 692 -48.99 -14.74 -20.42
N TYR A 693 -49.15 -15.52 -19.35
CA TYR A 693 -50.09 -16.63 -19.31
C TYR A 693 -51.45 -16.15 -18.83
N TYR A 694 -52.50 -16.33 -19.65
CA TYR A 694 -53.87 -16.10 -19.31
C TYR A 694 -54.72 -17.30 -19.76
N ASP A 695 -55.58 -17.83 -18.90
CA ASP A 695 -56.36 -19.06 -19.14
C ASP A 695 -55.51 -20.25 -19.61
N ARG A 696 -54.31 -20.40 -19.04
CA ARG A 696 -53.30 -21.43 -19.33
C ARG A 696 -52.65 -21.31 -20.70
N GLU A 697 -53.02 -20.30 -21.48
CA GLU A 697 -52.41 -20.02 -22.83
C GLU A 697 -51.34 -18.93 -22.75
N PRO A 698 -50.18 -19.10 -23.42
CA PRO A 698 -49.18 -18.06 -23.53
C PRO A 698 -49.66 -16.97 -24.50
N LYS A 699 -49.70 -15.72 -24.05
CA LYS A 699 -50.03 -14.56 -24.88
C LYS A 699 -48.75 -13.79 -25.21
N LYS A 700 -48.36 -13.76 -26.49
CA LYS A 700 -47.19 -13.01 -26.96
C LYS A 700 -47.57 -11.55 -27.23
N ILE A 701 -46.89 -10.65 -26.52
CA ILE A 701 -47.12 -9.23 -26.66
C ILE A 701 -45.80 -8.58 -27.14
N LYS A 702 -45.85 -7.92 -28.29
CA LYS A 702 -44.69 -7.22 -28.82
C LYS A 702 -44.53 -5.86 -28.19
N SER A 703 -43.34 -5.56 -27.68
CA SER A 703 -42.96 -4.23 -27.22
C SER A 703 -42.91 -3.24 -28.36
N GLU A 704 -43.29 -1.99 -28.10
CA GLU A 704 -43.42 -0.95 -29.14
C GLU A 704 -42.59 0.28 -28.82
N MET A 705 -41.77 0.71 -29.77
CA MET A 705 -40.93 1.92 -29.67
C MET A 705 -41.80 3.19 -29.50
N THR A 706 -42.98 3.21 -30.13
CA THR A 706 -43.93 4.32 -30.04
C THR A 706 -44.31 4.64 -28.59
N ILE A 707 -44.46 3.63 -27.75
CA ILE A 707 -44.76 3.82 -26.32
C ILE A 707 -43.63 4.60 -25.63
N ILE A 708 -42.38 4.20 -25.85
CA ILE A 708 -41.22 4.91 -25.29
C ILE A 708 -41.18 6.36 -25.78
N ASN A 709 -41.46 6.62 -27.05
CA ASN A 709 -41.46 7.97 -27.61
C ASN A 709 -42.60 8.84 -27.02
N LEU A 710 -43.80 8.29 -26.81
CA LEU A 710 -44.91 8.97 -26.18
C LEU A 710 -44.57 9.34 -24.70
N LEU A 711 -43.97 8.42 -23.96
CA LEU A 711 -43.56 8.66 -22.61
C LEU A 711 -42.48 9.76 -22.50
N VAL A 712 -41.50 9.75 -23.38
CA VAL A 712 -40.44 10.81 -23.45
C VAL A 712 -41.04 12.18 -23.77
N SER A 713 -42.17 12.25 -24.45
CA SER A 713 -42.89 13.46 -24.78
C SER A 713 -43.96 13.85 -23.71
N ASP A 714 -43.90 13.26 -22.53
CA ASP A 714 -44.84 13.43 -21.40
C ASP A 714 -46.32 13.13 -21.76
N ARG A 715 -46.54 12.35 -22.81
CA ARG A 715 -47.86 11.86 -23.27
C ARG A 715 -48.16 10.50 -22.64
N THR A 716 -48.13 10.42 -21.32
CA THR A 716 -48.30 9.16 -20.53
C THR A 716 -49.68 8.57 -20.75
N SER A 717 -50.74 9.42 -20.85
CA SER A 717 -52.11 8.98 -21.14
C SER A 717 -52.21 8.25 -22.49
N ASP A 718 -51.63 8.81 -23.51
CA ASP A 718 -51.65 8.20 -24.85
C ASP A 718 -50.84 6.90 -24.93
N ALA A 719 -49.68 6.86 -24.22
CA ALA A 719 -48.90 5.66 -24.09
C ALA A 719 -49.71 4.54 -23.39
N CYS A 720 -50.43 4.86 -22.32
CA CYS A 720 -51.29 3.92 -21.61
C CYS A 720 -52.49 3.44 -22.48
N LYS A 721 -53.14 4.33 -23.20
CA LYS A 721 -54.20 3.96 -24.16
C LYS A 721 -53.71 2.97 -25.21
N LEU A 722 -52.52 3.24 -25.79
CA LEU A 722 -51.90 2.35 -26.75
C LEU A 722 -51.52 1.00 -26.10
N ALA A 723 -50.95 1.01 -24.92
CA ALA A 723 -50.62 -0.21 -24.17
C ALA A 723 -51.85 -1.06 -23.86
N ARG A 724 -52.91 -0.43 -23.38
CA ARG A 724 -54.22 -1.12 -23.12
C ARG A 724 -54.80 -1.75 -24.39
N ARG A 725 -54.81 -1.02 -25.48
CA ARG A 725 -55.27 -1.54 -26.81
C ARG A 725 -54.46 -2.78 -27.23
N ARG A 726 -53.13 -2.80 -26.98
CA ARG A 726 -52.26 -3.96 -27.28
C ARG A 726 -52.60 -5.17 -26.45
N LEU A 727 -52.84 -4.99 -25.14
CA LEU A 727 -53.22 -6.06 -24.23
C LEU A 727 -54.61 -6.63 -24.59
N LEU A 728 -55.60 -5.79 -24.89
CA LEU A 728 -56.91 -6.21 -25.35
C LEU A 728 -56.86 -7.01 -26.68
N ASN A 729 -56.01 -6.58 -27.64
CA ASN A 729 -55.79 -7.30 -28.90
C ASN A 729 -55.12 -8.68 -28.66
N ALA A 730 -54.40 -8.85 -27.57
CA ALA A 730 -53.82 -10.13 -27.13
C ALA A 730 -54.83 -10.95 -26.29
N VAL A 731 -56.11 -10.55 -26.25
CA VAL A 731 -57.19 -11.23 -25.51
C VAL A 731 -56.96 -11.25 -23.97
N LEU A 732 -56.38 -10.20 -23.44
CA LEU A 732 -56.27 -9.98 -21.99
C LEU A 732 -57.34 -9.00 -21.55
N PRO A 733 -58.27 -9.36 -20.64
CA PRO A 733 -59.42 -8.52 -20.23
C PRO A 733 -58.98 -7.41 -19.27
N VAL A 734 -58.27 -6.40 -19.79
CA VAL A 734 -57.78 -5.26 -18.99
C VAL A 734 -58.93 -4.32 -18.64
N LYS A 735 -59.06 -4.00 -17.34
CA LYS A 735 -60.08 -3.06 -16.82
C LYS A 735 -60.05 -1.72 -17.53
N THR A 736 -61.21 -1.07 -17.58
CA THR A 736 -61.30 0.32 -18.05
C THR A 736 -60.68 1.24 -16.99
N MET A 737 -59.80 2.11 -17.40
CA MET A 737 -59.04 3.02 -16.51
C MET A 737 -58.94 4.37 -17.21
N ASP A 738 -59.05 5.46 -16.43
CA ASP A 738 -58.74 6.78 -16.90
C ASP A 738 -57.27 7.10 -16.60
N PHE A 739 -56.58 7.65 -17.57
CA PHE A 739 -55.18 7.97 -17.44
C PHE A 739 -54.99 9.48 -17.62
N THR A 740 -54.16 10.04 -16.77
CA THR A 740 -53.73 11.43 -16.84
C THR A 740 -52.30 11.49 -17.31
N ASP A 741 -51.90 12.59 -17.95
CA ASP A 741 -50.51 12.83 -18.28
C ASP A 741 -49.70 13.12 -17.02
N ASP A 742 -48.50 12.53 -16.98
CA ASP A 742 -47.58 12.66 -15.85
C ASP A 742 -46.27 13.33 -16.35
N LYS A 743 -45.82 14.33 -15.62
CA LYS A 743 -44.55 15.04 -15.92
C LYS A 743 -43.30 14.17 -15.69
N ASN A 744 -43.48 12.94 -15.21
CA ASN A 744 -42.40 11.95 -15.00
C ASN A 744 -42.29 10.97 -16.19
N GLY A 745 -42.79 11.29 -17.36
CA GLY A 745 -42.85 10.39 -18.53
C GLY A 745 -41.48 9.80 -18.85
N SER A 746 -40.40 10.58 -18.80
CA SER A 746 -39.03 10.08 -19.02
C SER A 746 -38.60 9.04 -17.97
N ARG A 747 -39.00 9.18 -16.69
CA ARG A 747 -38.70 8.16 -15.66
C ARG A 747 -39.53 6.88 -15.91
N PHE A 748 -40.78 7.01 -16.32
CA PHE A 748 -41.58 5.86 -16.76
C PHE A 748 -40.94 5.16 -17.94
N ALA A 749 -40.50 5.89 -18.96
CA ALA A 749 -39.82 5.31 -20.12
C ALA A 749 -38.56 4.54 -19.70
N ALA A 750 -37.69 5.15 -18.90
CA ALA A 750 -36.45 4.54 -18.43
C ALA A 750 -36.72 3.30 -17.55
N SER A 751 -37.82 3.31 -16.74
CA SER A 751 -38.17 2.20 -15.85
C SER A 751 -38.51 0.91 -16.60
N MET A 752 -38.83 0.97 -17.91
CA MET A 752 -39.18 -0.22 -18.71
C MET A 752 -38.01 -1.20 -18.86
N ILE A 753 -36.75 -0.77 -18.70
CA ILE A 753 -35.58 -1.64 -18.84
C ILE A 753 -35.41 -2.64 -17.67
N PHE A 754 -35.85 -2.27 -16.47
CA PHE A 754 -35.54 -3.08 -15.27
C PHE A 754 -36.19 -4.47 -15.33
N PRO A 755 -35.41 -5.57 -15.20
CA PRO A 755 -35.95 -6.91 -15.03
C PRO A 755 -36.68 -7.00 -13.68
N ILE A 756 -37.92 -7.42 -13.70
CA ILE A 756 -38.75 -7.54 -12.48
C ILE A 756 -39.09 -9.00 -12.16
N ASN A 757 -39.24 -9.25 -10.88
CA ASN A 757 -39.80 -10.48 -10.33
C ASN A 757 -41.34 -10.35 -10.29
N ASP A 758 -42.08 -11.45 -10.06
CA ASP A 758 -43.52 -11.50 -9.83
C ASP A 758 -44.41 -10.66 -10.79
N TYR A 759 -44.13 -10.77 -12.11
CA TYR A 759 -44.95 -10.12 -13.11
C TYR A 759 -46.44 -10.57 -13.06
N LYS A 760 -46.76 -11.74 -12.46
CA LYS A 760 -48.13 -12.21 -12.27
C LYS A 760 -48.96 -11.26 -11.38
N ARG A 761 -48.31 -10.61 -10.41
CA ARG A 761 -48.96 -9.59 -9.58
C ARG A 761 -49.33 -8.36 -10.37
N LEU A 762 -48.49 -7.91 -11.33
CA LEU A 762 -48.83 -6.79 -12.22
C LEU A 762 -50.05 -7.11 -13.07
N ILE A 763 -50.11 -8.32 -13.63
CA ILE A 763 -51.22 -8.75 -14.44
C ILE A 763 -52.52 -8.83 -13.64
N LYS A 764 -52.47 -9.35 -12.41
CA LYS A 764 -53.64 -9.37 -11.53
C LYS A 764 -54.20 -7.99 -11.16
N LEU A 765 -53.37 -6.97 -11.11
CA LEU A 765 -53.82 -5.59 -10.91
C LEU A 765 -54.59 -5.04 -12.11
N LEU A 766 -54.30 -5.51 -13.29
CA LEU A 766 -54.85 -5.03 -14.54
C LEU A 766 -56.17 -5.74 -14.93
N ILE A 767 -56.29 -7.01 -14.59
CA ILE A 767 -57.47 -7.87 -14.80
C ILE A 767 -58.35 -7.81 -13.56
#